data_824040cabf695f69328404b45ecc69c1
#
_entry.id   824040cabf695f69328404b45ecc69c1
#
_cell.length_a   1.000
_cell.length_b   1.000
_cell.length_c   1.000
_cell.angle_alpha   90.00
_cell.angle_beta   90.00
_cell.angle_gamma   90.00
#
_symmetry.space_group_name_H-M   'P 1'
#
loop_
_entity.id
_entity.type
_entity.pdbx_description
1 polymer ?
#
loop_
_entity_poly.entity_id
_entity_poly.type
_entity_poly.pdbx_seq_one_letter_code
_entity_poly.pdbx_strand_id
1 'polypeptide(L)'
;MLSIILVLSLFGELTGKIQGIVIDEETNQPVPYANVIVTETRSGTATDEDGTFFILNVQSDIYTVEISCVGYETQQIQDVIVEINQTARLRIILKQSPVEIEPIIIVYETPDLRKDWTSTTYIIKKEEISALPIDYTIHIIQFQPSVARLDTALHVRGGRATEVLYMIDNVSIIDPQTGAPAINMSKGVIDEVIFMPGGFDVEYGRAMSGIINLISERPSDHLRIDLYGKAETDMFDNYSFGYKNYQSSIHIPVSEDFRGLISFDLMNTADWNPRVRILPHKERDDYTLYGKFLYTLSEKFRMSFSAVKSRVQFDRYETQWKYNLDHYRSDLRNSDLEVFKINFLPDSRKLFNLTLSRLCSKTMIGVKEKNDYGPFEDFEFRDYHNLQYPEFTARNPFGANWYFGAPGQLRLYDYPIVEGEGPEYQDKTSQVWKANLSTNIQIRNEHEIKSGFEYTYQNLKNFIHFVPHKYIYSQDTGRLIDQYHFFPKEYAFYIQDNIDTKNAYAKIGLRVERFETGIPDSDAQTIISPRFAFSVMVTDRFLFRSNVGLYAQPPLYDYVYQYYSMLPLPIYLYRWLPLVGNPDLRPEKTMVYEIGLQGQMHRNLSTTLNIFYKDVSDLIGTRFVQSAPKDFVRYQNIEIANIKGCEAILELQNSLFTGKISYTLSWARGTSSYAEEVYDLYNWLESYDTLTYYAQEYYLDFDQRHRIFLQGITKLPLETKFYLFGYLGVGFPYTPPGAEGQTEERNKLRHEFQKQFDCAITKSFRLGSLTINSSIEIVNIFNTIYQISEHSPLLPPSNIDTLGFFGEYSFNNKRFYVPSADINHDGWLTKIEQRDAFRALCAGLEDSVNSYSAPRKIRAGLSIAF
;
A
#
# COMPACT_ATOMS: atom_id res chain seq x y z
N MET A 1 -23.77 -25.38 11.90
CA MET A 1 -22.74 -24.73 12.72
C MET A 1 -23.22 -23.39 13.24
N LEU A 2 -24.26 -23.43 14.06
CA LEU A 2 -24.95 -22.23 14.56
C LEU A 2 -24.93 -22.19 16.10
N SER A 3 -23.80 -22.59 16.71
CA SER A 3 -23.77 -22.82 18.17
C SER A 3 -22.57 -22.20 18.88
N ILE A 4 -22.01 -21.07 18.36
CA ILE A 4 -20.98 -20.27 19.05
C ILE A 4 -21.30 -18.77 18.89
N ILE A 5 -22.56 -18.41 18.94
CA ILE A 5 -22.99 -17.01 18.95
C ILE A 5 -23.66 -16.71 20.28
N LEU A 6 -22.95 -16.99 21.35
CA LEU A 6 -23.33 -16.45 22.65
C LEU A 6 -22.11 -16.32 23.57
N VAL A 7 -21.10 -15.57 23.13
CA VAL A 7 -20.13 -15.00 24.05
C VAL A 7 -20.23 -13.49 23.88
N LEU A 8 -20.66 -12.88 24.94
CA LEU A 8 -20.91 -11.46 25.11
C LEU A 8 -19.89 -10.57 24.41
N SER A 9 -20.39 -9.80 23.51
CA SER A 9 -19.85 -8.66 22.78
C SER A 9 -19.20 -7.60 23.67
N LEU A 10 -17.95 -7.28 23.38
CA LEU A 10 -17.17 -6.26 24.10
C LEU A 10 -16.20 -5.53 23.11
N PHE A 11 -16.11 -4.15 23.07
CA PHE A 11 -15.65 -3.33 21.92
C PHE A 11 -14.78 -2.06 22.23
N GLY A 12 -13.69 -1.66 21.53
CA GLY A 12 -12.79 -0.52 21.82
C GLY A 12 -12.24 0.28 20.63
N GLU A 13 -11.76 1.55 20.78
CA GLU A 13 -11.42 2.52 19.72
C GLU A 13 -9.96 3.02 19.72
N LEU A 14 -9.58 3.71 18.61
CA LEU A 14 -8.32 4.46 18.46
C LEU A 14 -8.44 5.84 19.12
N THR A 15 -7.47 6.22 19.93
CA THR A 15 -7.57 7.39 20.81
C THR A 15 -6.28 8.19 20.84
N GLY A 16 -6.40 9.45 21.22
CA GLY A 16 -5.32 10.34 21.60
C GLY A 16 -5.34 10.63 23.11
N LYS A 17 -4.62 11.67 23.50
CA LYS A 17 -4.46 12.13 24.89
C LYS A 17 -4.63 13.64 24.95
N ILE A 18 -5.28 14.13 26.01
CA ILE A 18 -5.22 15.54 26.39
C ILE A 18 -4.32 15.66 27.63
N GLN A 19 -3.39 16.59 27.58
CA GLN A 19 -2.46 16.88 28.68
C GLN A 19 -2.36 18.38 28.89
N GLY A 20 -2.24 18.83 30.12
CA GLY A 20 -2.08 20.26 30.34
C GLY A 20 -1.58 20.61 31.73
N ILE A 21 -1.41 21.91 31.93
CA ILE A 21 -1.10 22.54 33.21
C ILE A 21 -2.06 23.68 33.49
N VAL A 22 -2.54 23.77 34.71
CA VAL A 22 -3.41 24.85 35.17
C VAL A 22 -2.58 25.70 36.13
N ILE A 23 -2.53 27.01 35.86
CA ILE A 23 -1.78 28.01 36.66
C ILE A 23 -2.68 29.18 37.04
N ASP A 24 -2.38 29.80 38.18
CA ASP A 24 -3.03 31.00 38.64
C ASP A 24 -2.48 32.24 37.90
N GLU A 25 -3.36 33.15 37.47
CA GLU A 25 -3.01 34.33 36.71
C GLU A 25 -2.11 35.31 37.45
N GLU A 26 -2.36 35.51 38.76
CA GLU A 26 -1.66 36.52 39.54
C GLU A 26 -0.33 36.02 40.11
N THR A 27 -0.36 34.76 40.61
CA THR A 27 0.81 34.19 41.30
C THR A 27 1.72 33.40 40.36
N ASN A 28 1.23 33.02 39.17
CA ASN A 28 1.87 32.11 38.22
C ASN A 28 2.26 30.75 38.86
N GLN A 29 1.59 30.38 39.96
CA GLN A 29 1.77 29.10 40.62
C GLN A 29 0.80 28.04 40.10
N PRO A 30 1.14 26.76 40.19
CA PRO A 30 0.24 25.68 39.82
C PRO A 30 -1.04 25.71 40.64
N VAL A 31 -2.18 25.40 40.00
CA VAL A 31 -3.47 25.23 40.68
C VAL A 31 -3.76 23.72 40.83
N PRO A 32 -3.56 23.17 42.02
CA PRO A 32 -3.83 21.75 42.29
C PRO A 32 -5.34 21.48 42.42
N TYR A 33 -5.75 20.25 42.12
CA TYR A 33 -7.10 19.74 42.28
C TYR A 33 -8.17 20.52 41.49
N ALA A 34 -7.80 21.23 40.43
CA ALA A 34 -8.75 21.81 39.51
C ALA A 34 -9.41 20.66 38.70
N ASN A 35 -10.72 20.72 38.59
CA ASN A 35 -11.47 19.74 37.84
C ASN A 35 -11.39 20.05 36.33
N VAL A 36 -11.03 19.08 35.51
CA VAL A 36 -10.88 19.20 34.03
C VAL A 36 -11.78 18.16 33.40
N ILE A 37 -12.76 18.60 32.61
CA ILE A 37 -13.77 17.73 31.99
C ILE A 37 -13.85 18.02 30.51
N VAL A 38 -13.87 16.95 29.68
CA VAL A 38 -14.25 17.00 28.25
C VAL A 38 -15.79 16.95 28.20
N THR A 39 -16.42 18.05 27.81
CA THR A 39 -17.87 18.24 27.95
C THR A 39 -18.69 17.23 27.17
N GLU A 40 -18.27 16.87 25.95
CA GLU A 40 -18.98 15.96 25.04
C GLU A 40 -18.93 14.50 25.51
N THR A 41 -17.85 14.10 26.19
CA THR A 41 -17.68 12.71 26.67
C THR A 41 -17.89 12.54 28.19
N ARG A 42 -17.95 13.65 28.92
CA ARG A 42 -17.94 13.71 30.38
C ARG A 42 -16.74 13.02 31.03
N SER A 43 -15.74 12.68 30.22
CA SER A 43 -14.47 12.12 30.71
C SER A 43 -13.64 13.26 31.32
N GLY A 44 -13.08 13.04 32.49
CA GLY A 44 -12.32 14.09 33.14
C GLY A 44 -11.30 13.57 34.17
N THR A 45 -10.56 14.50 34.74
CA THR A 45 -9.56 14.27 35.78
C THR A 45 -9.41 15.52 36.63
N ALA A 46 -8.72 15.43 37.76
CA ALA A 46 -8.28 16.60 38.51
C ALA A 46 -6.78 16.83 38.28
N THR A 47 -6.34 18.09 38.39
CA THR A 47 -4.92 18.44 38.40
C THR A 47 -4.23 17.87 39.64
N ASP A 48 -2.98 17.44 39.49
CA ASP A 48 -2.13 17.00 40.60
C ASP A 48 -1.54 18.21 41.38
N GLU A 49 -0.62 17.92 42.34
CA GLU A 49 0.02 18.96 43.19
C GLU A 49 0.84 19.97 42.36
N ASP A 50 1.34 19.56 41.17
CA ASP A 50 2.09 20.42 40.24
C ASP A 50 1.14 21.13 39.24
N GLY A 51 -0.19 21.07 39.44
CA GLY A 51 -1.20 21.65 38.56
C GLY A 51 -1.30 20.95 37.22
N THR A 52 -0.66 19.78 37.02
CA THR A 52 -0.71 19.04 35.76
C THR A 52 -1.86 18.04 35.71
N PHE A 53 -2.34 17.74 34.51
CA PHE A 53 -3.39 16.75 34.29
C PHE A 53 -3.18 15.97 33.00
N PHE A 54 -3.78 14.75 32.98
CA PHE A 54 -3.78 13.85 31.84
C PHE A 54 -5.16 13.22 31.65
N ILE A 55 -5.66 13.22 30.42
CA ILE A 55 -6.86 12.49 30.03
C ILE A 55 -6.46 11.57 28.91
N LEU A 56 -6.26 10.28 29.21
CA LEU A 56 -5.94 9.23 28.24
C LEU A 56 -7.22 8.71 27.59
N ASN A 57 -7.06 8.01 26.46
CA ASN A 57 -8.15 7.35 25.77
C ASN A 57 -9.25 8.32 25.30
N VAL A 58 -8.87 9.54 24.93
CA VAL A 58 -9.77 10.51 24.30
C VAL A 58 -9.84 10.17 22.82
N GLN A 59 -11.05 10.02 22.33
CA GLN A 59 -11.25 9.73 20.91
C GLN A 59 -10.72 10.87 20.04
N SER A 60 -10.33 10.56 18.78
CA SER A 60 -9.94 11.61 17.84
C SER A 60 -11.18 12.38 17.40
N ASP A 61 -11.30 13.62 17.81
CA ASP A 61 -12.39 14.55 17.49
C ASP A 61 -12.03 15.96 17.95
N ILE A 62 -12.96 16.87 17.80
CA ILE A 62 -12.89 18.24 18.31
C ILE A 62 -13.74 18.33 19.56
N TYR A 63 -13.15 18.82 20.65
CA TYR A 63 -13.79 18.84 21.97
C TYR A 63 -13.79 20.22 22.61
N THR A 64 -14.71 20.39 23.56
CA THR A 64 -14.68 21.48 24.52
C THR A 64 -14.18 20.94 25.86
N VAL A 65 -13.13 21.55 26.38
CA VAL A 65 -12.59 21.20 27.73
C VAL A 65 -12.97 22.28 28.69
N GLU A 66 -13.70 21.91 29.72
CA GLU A 66 -14.11 22.78 30.83
C GLU A 66 -13.19 22.58 32.03
N ILE A 67 -12.74 23.68 32.59
CA ILE A 67 -11.85 23.70 33.77
C ILE A 67 -12.50 24.50 34.88
N SER A 68 -12.67 23.91 36.07
CA SER A 68 -13.27 24.55 37.24
C SER A 68 -12.47 24.28 38.48
N CYS A 69 -12.34 25.28 39.31
CA CYS A 69 -11.71 25.16 40.65
C CYS A 69 -12.37 26.13 41.62
N VAL A 70 -12.55 25.71 42.88
CA VAL A 70 -13.15 26.57 43.93
C VAL A 70 -12.30 27.82 44.14
N GLY A 71 -12.93 28.98 44.01
CA GLY A 71 -12.25 30.28 44.13
C GLY A 71 -11.70 30.85 42.81
N TYR A 72 -11.97 30.19 41.67
CA TYR A 72 -11.57 30.61 40.35
C TYR A 72 -12.74 30.70 39.38
N GLU A 73 -12.61 31.52 38.36
CA GLU A 73 -13.55 31.57 37.23
C GLU A 73 -13.45 30.30 36.41
N THR A 74 -14.60 29.70 36.06
CA THR A 74 -14.65 28.53 35.16
C THR A 74 -14.22 28.94 33.75
N GLN A 75 -13.37 28.15 33.13
CA GLN A 75 -12.96 28.32 31.73
C GLN A 75 -13.43 27.17 30.84
N GLN A 76 -13.82 27.50 29.62
CA GLN A 76 -14.08 26.52 28.54
C GLN A 76 -13.13 26.78 27.40
N ILE A 77 -12.35 25.76 27.00
CA ILE A 77 -11.49 25.78 25.85
C ILE A 77 -12.21 25.00 24.75
N GLN A 78 -12.67 25.72 23.73
CA GLN A 78 -13.36 25.14 22.56
C GLN A 78 -12.36 24.73 21.47
N ASP A 79 -12.79 23.88 20.55
CA ASP A 79 -12.06 23.41 19.37
C ASP A 79 -10.76 22.65 19.69
N VAL A 80 -10.69 21.97 20.84
CA VAL A 80 -9.54 21.12 21.19
C VAL A 80 -9.51 19.90 20.29
N ILE A 81 -8.60 19.92 19.34
CA ILE A 81 -8.42 18.83 18.38
C ILE A 81 -7.59 17.72 19.02
N VAL A 82 -8.18 16.53 19.12
CA VAL A 82 -7.49 15.32 19.56
C VAL A 82 -7.32 14.39 18.38
N GLU A 83 -6.08 14.04 18.03
CA GLU A 83 -5.76 13.11 16.94
C GLU A 83 -5.22 11.77 17.49
N ILE A 84 -5.31 10.73 16.69
CA ILE A 84 -4.96 9.35 17.06
C ILE A 84 -3.48 9.25 17.42
N ASN A 85 -3.17 8.59 18.55
CA ASN A 85 -1.81 8.42 19.09
C ASN A 85 -1.07 9.74 19.35
N GLN A 86 -1.79 10.86 19.48
CA GLN A 86 -1.22 12.18 19.72
C GLN A 86 -1.69 12.80 21.02
N THR A 87 -0.98 13.84 21.42
CA THR A 87 -1.26 14.59 22.66
C THR A 87 -1.69 16.02 22.33
N ALA A 88 -2.95 16.36 22.61
CA ALA A 88 -3.40 17.74 22.66
C ALA A 88 -2.88 18.39 23.97
N ARG A 89 -2.17 19.51 23.85
CA ARG A 89 -1.50 20.16 24.99
C ARG A 89 -2.19 21.47 25.33
N LEU A 90 -2.65 21.60 26.59
CA LEU A 90 -3.33 22.80 27.08
C LEU A 90 -2.51 23.51 28.13
N ARG A 91 -2.38 24.81 28.03
CA ARG A 91 -1.90 25.69 29.08
C ARG A 91 -3.02 26.59 29.50
N ILE A 92 -3.50 26.43 30.72
CA ILE A 92 -4.69 27.06 31.25
C ILE A 92 -4.29 28.05 32.33
N ILE A 93 -4.77 29.26 32.22
CA ILE A 93 -4.52 30.34 33.18
C ILE A 93 -5.87 30.68 33.83
N LEU A 94 -6.06 30.30 35.12
CA LEU A 94 -7.27 30.60 35.84
C LEU A 94 -7.14 31.92 36.61
N LYS A 95 -8.19 32.69 36.55
CA LYS A 95 -8.32 33.95 37.33
C LYS A 95 -9.11 33.72 38.58
N GLN A 96 -8.60 34.23 39.70
CA GLN A 96 -9.30 34.15 40.97
C GLN A 96 -10.60 34.99 40.97
N SER A 97 -11.69 34.39 41.38
CA SER A 97 -12.98 35.07 41.54
C SER A 97 -13.75 34.55 42.72
N PRO A 98 -14.21 35.43 43.62
CA PRO A 98 -15.04 35.04 44.75
C PRO A 98 -16.51 34.76 44.37
N VAL A 99 -16.91 34.98 43.12
CA VAL A 99 -18.28 34.82 42.60
C VAL A 99 -18.26 33.95 41.37
N GLU A 100 -19.20 33.03 41.27
CA GLU A 100 -19.42 32.20 40.10
C GLU A 100 -19.91 33.07 38.93
N ILE A 101 -19.11 33.14 37.85
CA ILE A 101 -19.40 33.93 36.65
C ILE A 101 -19.58 32.94 35.47
N GLU A 102 -20.26 33.38 34.41
CA GLU A 102 -20.35 32.58 33.17
C GLU A 102 -18.95 32.17 32.69
N PRO A 103 -18.75 30.95 32.16
CA PRO A 103 -17.44 30.46 31.75
C PRO A 103 -16.79 31.36 30.68
N ILE A 104 -15.48 31.60 30.86
CA ILE A 104 -14.68 32.28 29.85
C ILE A 104 -14.40 31.28 28.71
N ILE A 105 -14.78 31.63 27.49
CA ILE A 105 -14.59 30.79 26.28
C ILE A 105 -13.26 31.16 25.63
N ILE A 106 -12.38 30.18 25.46
CA ILE A 106 -11.12 30.31 24.74
C ILE A 106 -11.13 29.29 23.58
N VAL A 107 -10.78 29.73 22.37
CA VAL A 107 -10.62 28.84 21.22
C VAL A 107 -9.19 28.30 21.22
N TYR A 108 -9.06 26.98 21.13
CA TYR A 108 -7.77 26.29 21.06
C TYR A 108 -7.11 26.53 19.70
N GLU A 109 -5.92 27.10 19.71
CA GLU A 109 -5.07 27.15 18.53
C GLU A 109 -4.14 25.93 18.54
N THR A 110 -4.30 25.01 17.58
CA THR A 110 -3.43 23.84 17.43
C THR A 110 -1.98 24.31 17.24
N PRO A 111 -1.03 23.86 18.05
CA PRO A 111 0.38 24.23 17.83
C PRO A 111 0.87 23.72 16.48
N ASP A 112 1.42 24.59 15.66
CA ASP A 112 2.01 24.22 14.36
C ASP A 112 3.26 23.33 14.54
N LEU A 113 3.95 23.45 15.67
CA LEU A 113 5.14 22.67 16.03
C LEU A 113 4.80 21.70 17.18
N ARG A 114 4.88 20.40 16.86
CA ARG A 114 4.59 19.33 17.83
C ARG A 114 5.87 18.62 18.24
N LYS A 115 6.31 18.85 19.46
CA LYS A 115 7.55 18.25 19.99
C LYS A 115 7.50 16.72 20.14
N ASP A 116 6.32 16.12 20.25
CA ASP A 116 6.12 14.66 20.29
C ASP A 116 6.32 13.98 18.92
N TRP A 117 6.37 14.76 17.82
CA TRP A 117 6.73 14.25 16.50
C TRP A 117 8.24 14.14 16.34
N THR A 118 8.80 13.05 16.83
CA THR A 118 10.23 12.77 16.76
C THR A 118 10.67 12.21 15.40
N SER A 119 9.72 11.87 14.52
CA SER A 119 9.93 11.40 13.16
C SER A 119 9.00 12.08 12.17
N THR A 120 9.25 11.90 10.87
CA THR A 120 8.36 12.42 9.81
C THR A 120 7.05 11.67 9.81
N THR A 121 5.94 12.39 9.95
CA THR A 121 4.58 11.86 9.91
C THR A 121 3.70 12.80 9.09
N TYR A 122 2.89 12.26 8.19
CA TYR A 122 1.91 12.99 7.40
C TYR A 122 0.51 12.47 7.76
N ILE A 123 -0.39 13.40 8.01
CA ILE A 123 -1.81 13.12 8.25
C ILE A 123 -2.61 13.72 7.10
N ILE A 124 -3.35 12.87 6.39
CA ILE A 124 -4.19 13.26 5.27
C ILE A 124 -5.63 13.10 5.74
N LYS A 125 -6.37 14.20 5.83
CA LYS A 125 -7.72 14.24 6.38
C LYS A 125 -8.78 13.88 5.32
N LYS A 126 -9.96 13.47 5.76
CA LYS A 126 -11.10 13.05 4.93
C LYS A 126 -11.42 14.02 3.80
N GLU A 127 -11.38 15.33 4.05
CA GLU A 127 -11.65 16.35 3.03
C GLU A 127 -10.64 16.30 1.88
N GLU A 128 -9.36 16.13 2.20
CA GLU A 128 -8.29 15.98 1.23
C GLU A 128 -8.41 14.65 0.48
N ILE A 129 -8.61 13.53 1.21
CA ILE A 129 -8.80 12.19 0.64
C ILE A 129 -9.93 12.18 -0.39
N SER A 130 -11.05 12.82 -0.07
CA SER A 130 -12.22 12.87 -0.95
C SER A 130 -11.95 13.61 -2.26
N ALA A 131 -11.07 14.62 -2.25
CA ALA A 131 -10.70 15.42 -3.40
C ALA A 131 -9.58 14.80 -4.26
N LEU A 132 -8.82 13.84 -3.73
CA LEU A 132 -7.72 13.21 -4.47
C LEU A 132 -8.24 12.45 -5.71
N PRO A 133 -7.67 12.71 -6.89
CA PRO A 133 -8.07 12.07 -8.15
C PRO A 133 -7.44 10.68 -8.31
N ILE A 134 -7.71 9.81 -7.36
CA ILE A 134 -7.20 8.42 -7.32
C ILE A 134 -8.32 7.41 -7.47
N ASP A 135 -7.98 6.25 -8.02
CA ASP A 135 -8.92 5.14 -8.25
C ASP A 135 -8.89 4.13 -7.08
N TYR A 136 -7.71 3.95 -6.46
CA TYR A 136 -7.49 2.99 -5.38
C TYR A 136 -6.97 3.69 -4.12
N THR A 137 -7.52 3.34 -2.98
CA THR A 137 -7.17 3.96 -1.68
C THR A 137 -5.72 3.74 -1.28
N ILE A 138 -5.11 2.63 -1.68
CA ILE A 138 -3.69 2.38 -1.43
C ILE A 138 -2.78 3.43 -2.09
N HIS A 139 -3.27 4.14 -3.12
CA HIS A 139 -2.54 5.19 -3.81
C HIS A 139 -2.69 6.60 -3.17
N ILE A 140 -3.40 6.74 -2.04
CA ILE A 140 -3.59 8.05 -1.38
C ILE A 140 -2.25 8.74 -1.13
N ILE A 141 -1.23 7.98 -0.72
CA ILE A 141 0.07 8.54 -0.39
C ILE A 141 0.96 8.87 -1.60
N GLN A 142 0.56 8.54 -2.84
CA GLN A 142 1.38 8.84 -4.03
C GLN A 142 1.68 10.34 -4.19
N PHE A 143 0.86 11.18 -3.54
CA PHE A 143 1.00 12.63 -3.53
C PHE A 143 1.80 13.15 -2.32
N GLN A 144 2.40 12.27 -1.51
CA GLN A 144 3.23 12.69 -0.40
C GLN A 144 4.72 12.73 -0.78
N PRO A 145 5.55 13.51 -0.07
CA PRO A 145 6.99 13.49 -0.27
C PRO A 145 7.58 12.09 -0.16
N SER A 146 8.64 11.83 -0.89
CA SER A 146 9.40 10.57 -0.87
C SER A 146 8.65 9.29 -1.26
N VAL A 147 7.50 9.42 -1.89
CA VAL A 147 6.79 8.27 -2.46
C VAL A 147 6.93 8.27 -3.96
N ALA A 148 7.61 7.31 -4.55
CA ALA A 148 7.66 7.08 -5.99
C ALA A 148 6.64 6.01 -6.37
N ARG A 149 5.93 6.21 -7.47
CA ARG A 149 5.01 5.22 -8.02
C ARG A 149 5.57 4.70 -9.35
N LEU A 150 5.93 3.44 -9.36
CA LEU A 150 6.33 2.72 -10.56
C LEU A 150 5.22 1.73 -10.91
N ASP A 151 4.53 1.96 -12.01
CA ASP A 151 3.30 1.25 -12.40
C ASP A 151 2.22 1.27 -11.30
N THR A 152 1.93 0.15 -10.67
CA THR A 152 0.96 0.03 -9.56
C THR A 152 1.64 -0.03 -8.19
N ALA A 153 2.96 -0.18 -8.14
CA ALA A 153 3.73 -0.30 -6.91
C ALA A 153 4.12 1.06 -6.33
N LEU A 154 4.05 1.18 -5.00
CA LEU A 154 4.51 2.36 -4.27
C LEU A 154 5.84 2.07 -3.57
N HIS A 155 6.81 2.92 -3.80
CA HIS A 155 8.14 2.86 -3.22
C HIS A 155 8.33 4.05 -2.28
N VAL A 156 8.56 3.77 -1.00
CA VAL A 156 8.72 4.81 0.03
C VAL A 156 10.20 4.98 0.35
N ARG A 157 10.70 6.21 0.20
CA ARG A 157 12.13 6.53 0.43
C ARG A 157 13.06 5.49 -0.21
N GLY A 158 12.79 5.13 -1.47
CA GLY A 158 13.63 4.23 -2.25
C GLY A 158 13.70 2.77 -1.76
N GLY A 159 12.75 2.31 -0.94
CA GLY A 159 12.63 0.90 -0.57
C GLY A 159 11.82 0.08 -1.56
N ARG A 160 11.91 -1.24 -1.47
CA ARG A 160 11.05 -2.15 -2.24
C ARG A 160 9.58 -1.98 -1.84
N ALA A 161 8.64 -2.22 -2.75
CA ALA A 161 7.21 -2.08 -2.46
C ALA A 161 6.74 -3.02 -1.34
N THR A 162 7.36 -4.17 -1.19
CA THR A 162 7.08 -5.17 -0.14
C THR A 162 7.55 -4.74 1.27
N GLU A 163 8.33 -3.66 1.38
CA GLU A 163 8.81 -3.11 2.66
C GLU A 163 7.82 -2.15 3.31
N VAL A 164 6.68 -1.88 2.67
CA VAL A 164 5.65 -0.96 3.15
C VAL A 164 4.56 -1.71 3.90
N LEU A 165 4.29 -1.31 5.13
CA LEU A 165 3.22 -1.88 5.95
C LEU A 165 1.91 -1.12 5.73
N TYR A 166 0.89 -1.80 5.23
CA TYR A 166 -0.48 -1.29 5.10
C TYR A 166 -1.34 -1.76 6.26
N MET A 167 -2.09 -0.84 6.84
CA MET A 167 -2.94 -1.09 8.01
C MET A 167 -4.34 -0.45 7.84
N ILE A 168 -5.33 -1.04 8.51
CA ILE A 168 -6.65 -0.44 8.76
C ILE A 168 -6.83 -0.41 10.29
N ASP A 169 -7.08 0.77 10.85
CA ASP A 169 -7.26 0.95 12.30
C ASP A 169 -6.17 0.26 13.15
N ASN A 170 -4.88 0.42 12.78
CA ASN A 170 -3.69 -0.21 13.39
C ASN A 170 -3.64 -1.76 13.25
N VAL A 171 -4.39 -2.35 12.35
CA VAL A 171 -4.32 -3.79 12.05
C VAL A 171 -3.76 -4.00 10.65
N SER A 172 -2.70 -4.80 10.52
CA SER A 172 -2.07 -5.11 9.23
C SER A 172 -3.03 -5.84 8.28
N ILE A 173 -3.05 -5.39 7.03
CA ILE A 173 -3.83 -6.00 5.94
C ILE A 173 -2.93 -6.63 4.87
N ILE A 174 -1.67 -6.89 5.20
CA ILE A 174 -0.70 -7.50 4.28
C ILE A 174 -0.93 -9.01 4.21
N ASP A 175 -1.00 -9.53 2.98
CA ASP A 175 -0.92 -10.96 2.73
C ASP A 175 0.52 -11.45 2.97
N PRO A 176 0.76 -12.35 3.92
CA PRO A 176 2.11 -12.75 4.29
C PRO A 176 2.84 -13.62 3.24
N GLN A 177 2.12 -14.18 2.27
CA GLN A 177 2.73 -14.92 1.16
C GLN A 177 3.33 -13.96 0.13
N THR A 178 2.58 -12.92 -0.25
CA THR A 178 2.93 -12.04 -1.37
C THR A 178 3.47 -10.66 -0.97
N GLY A 179 3.26 -10.22 0.27
CA GLY A 179 3.61 -8.87 0.74
C GLY A 179 2.67 -7.76 0.24
N ALA A 180 1.64 -8.10 -0.52
CA ALA A 180 0.68 -7.13 -1.04
C ALA A 180 -0.48 -6.87 -0.05
N PRO A 181 -1.11 -5.68 -0.06
CA PRO A 181 -2.31 -5.45 0.70
C PRO A 181 -3.46 -6.32 0.19
N ALA A 182 -4.11 -7.06 1.10
CA ALA A 182 -5.19 -7.98 0.78
C ALA A 182 -6.56 -7.29 0.65
N ILE A 183 -6.75 -6.14 1.29
CA ILE A 183 -8.02 -5.41 1.37
C ILE A 183 -7.94 -4.12 0.55
N ASN A 184 -8.95 -3.87 -0.28
CA ASN A 184 -9.19 -2.57 -0.88
C ASN A 184 -10.35 -1.89 -0.14
N MET A 185 -10.04 -0.83 0.65
CA MET A 185 -11.04 -0.11 1.44
C MET A 185 -11.61 1.08 0.66
N SER A 186 -12.89 1.36 0.81
CA SER A 186 -13.54 2.52 0.19
C SER A 186 -13.01 3.84 0.75
N LYS A 187 -12.80 4.85 -0.11
CA LYS A 187 -12.45 6.22 0.31
C LYS A 187 -13.50 6.85 1.22
N GLY A 188 -14.78 6.52 1.01
CA GLY A 188 -15.91 7.11 1.73
C GLY A 188 -15.94 6.80 3.21
N VAL A 189 -15.31 5.71 3.64
CA VAL A 189 -15.26 5.30 5.05
C VAL A 189 -13.91 5.55 5.72
N ILE A 190 -12.99 6.24 5.04
CA ILE A 190 -11.70 6.64 5.61
C ILE A 190 -11.82 8.06 6.13
N ASP A 191 -11.55 8.25 7.42
CA ASP A 191 -11.54 9.54 8.08
C ASP A 191 -10.19 10.25 7.95
N GLU A 192 -9.10 9.51 8.17
CA GLU A 192 -7.75 10.01 7.94
C GLU A 192 -6.79 8.91 7.51
N VAL A 193 -5.68 9.30 6.90
CA VAL A 193 -4.55 8.42 6.61
C VAL A 193 -3.32 8.94 7.31
N ILE A 194 -2.73 8.09 8.16
CA ILE A 194 -1.45 8.36 8.81
C ILE A 194 -0.36 7.69 7.99
N PHE A 195 0.53 8.49 7.42
CA PHE A 195 1.66 8.02 6.65
C PHE A 195 2.98 8.35 7.36
N MET A 196 3.77 7.34 7.65
CA MET A 196 5.10 7.44 8.25
C MET A 196 6.14 6.85 7.31
N PRO A 197 6.98 7.66 6.64
CA PRO A 197 8.00 7.16 5.72
C PRO A 197 9.27 6.63 6.42
N GLY A 198 9.33 6.68 7.75
CA GLY A 198 10.47 6.19 8.55
C GLY A 198 10.36 6.61 10.01
N GLY A 199 11.26 6.13 10.87
CA GLY A 199 11.30 6.54 12.28
C GLY A 199 10.13 6.03 13.13
N PHE A 200 9.62 4.83 12.86
CA PHE A 200 8.43 4.28 13.54
C PHE A 200 8.70 3.90 14.99
N ASP A 201 7.70 4.04 15.84
CA ASP A 201 7.70 3.56 17.22
C ASP A 201 7.86 2.03 17.28
N VAL A 202 8.29 1.48 18.43
CA VAL A 202 8.55 0.04 18.58
C VAL A 202 7.31 -0.85 18.51
N GLU A 203 6.12 -0.28 18.64
CA GLU A 203 4.85 -0.99 18.42
C GLU A 203 4.68 -1.52 16.99
N TYR A 204 5.35 -0.90 16.02
CA TYR A 204 5.30 -1.31 14.62
C TYR A 204 6.42 -2.28 14.29
N GLY A 205 6.08 -3.50 13.89
CA GLY A 205 6.95 -4.51 13.31
C GLY A 205 6.66 -4.70 11.81
N ARG A 206 7.46 -5.52 11.15
CA ARG A 206 7.28 -5.92 9.74
C ARG A 206 7.27 -4.75 8.74
N ALA A 207 7.92 -3.65 9.06
CA ALA A 207 8.06 -2.47 8.20
C ALA A 207 9.51 -2.02 8.15
N MET A 208 10.04 -1.76 6.94
CA MET A 208 11.39 -1.24 6.75
C MET A 208 11.40 0.11 6.04
N SER A 209 10.39 0.42 5.22
CA SER A 209 10.39 1.61 4.38
C SER A 209 9.26 2.59 4.68
N GLY A 210 8.08 2.12 5.07
CA GLY A 210 6.95 3.03 5.36
C GLY A 210 5.79 2.32 6.02
N ILE A 211 4.94 3.11 6.69
CA ILE A 211 3.67 2.66 7.27
C ILE A 211 2.56 3.54 6.72
N ILE A 212 1.51 2.91 6.22
CA ILE A 212 0.28 3.54 5.77
C ILE A 212 -0.84 2.98 6.62
N ASN A 213 -1.41 3.80 7.49
CA ASN A 213 -2.51 3.41 8.35
C ASN A 213 -3.77 4.16 7.95
N LEU A 214 -4.75 3.44 7.40
CA LEU A 214 -6.07 3.94 7.03
C LEU A 214 -6.95 3.91 8.27
N ILE A 215 -7.36 5.08 8.75
CA ILE A 215 -8.25 5.20 9.89
C ILE A 215 -9.67 5.28 9.39
N SER A 216 -10.48 4.33 9.82
CA SER A 216 -11.89 4.27 9.41
C SER A 216 -12.75 5.27 10.14
N GLU A 217 -13.79 5.75 9.45
CA GLU A 217 -14.79 6.66 10.00
C GLU A 217 -15.50 6.06 11.21
N ARG A 218 -15.96 6.91 12.11
CA ARG A 218 -16.72 6.53 13.28
C ARG A 218 -18.22 6.51 13.01
N PRO A 219 -18.95 5.59 13.64
CA PRO A 219 -20.40 5.70 13.72
C PRO A 219 -20.84 7.01 14.37
N SER A 220 -21.75 7.73 13.71
CA SER A 220 -22.33 8.99 14.19
C SER A 220 -23.25 8.75 15.39
N ASP A 221 -23.48 9.78 16.19
CA ASP A 221 -24.47 9.82 17.27
C ASP A 221 -25.89 10.13 16.81
N HIS A 222 -26.06 10.46 15.51
CA HIS A 222 -27.36 10.65 14.87
C HIS A 222 -27.46 9.79 13.60
N LEU A 223 -28.68 9.50 13.18
CA LEU A 223 -28.93 8.77 11.95
C LEU A 223 -28.41 9.62 10.78
N ARG A 224 -27.50 9.06 10.00
CA ARG A 224 -26.92 9.69 8.83
C ARG A 224 -26.82 8.67 7.71
N ILE A 225 -27.19 9.09 6.51
CA ILE A 225 -27.10 8.28 5.30
C ILE A 225 -26.32 9.09 4.27
N ASP A 226 -25.23 8.54 3.79
CA ASP A 226 -24.43 9.12 2.74
C ASP A 226 -24.50 8.24 1.48
N LEU A 227 -24.82 8.86 0.36
CA LEU A 227 -24.83 8.24 -0.96
C LEU A 227 -23.85 8.98 -1.84
N TYR A 228 -23.02 8.26 -2.56
CA TYR A 228 -22.05 8.84 -3.49
C TYR A 228 -22.03 8.06 -4.79
N GLY A 229 -21.99 8.78 -5.90
CA GLY A 229 -21.78 8.20 -7.22
C GLY A 229 -20.80 9.04 -8.02
N LYS A 230 -19.86 8.39 -8.70
CA LYS A 230 -18.89 9.02 -9.60
C LYS A 230 -18.74 8.19 -10.86
N ALA A 231 -18.74 8.86 -12.01
CA ALA A 231 -18.53 8.21 -13.29
C ALA A 231 -17.62 9.05 -14.18
N GLU A 232 -16.88 8.37 -15.02
CA GLU A 232 -16.12 8.99 -16.11
C GLU A 232 -17.06 9.42 -17.23
N THR A 233 -16.76 10.54 -17.88
CA THR A 233 -17.53 11.10 -18.98
C THR A 233 -16.65 11.30 -20.21
N ASP A 234 -17.19 11.01 -21.36
CA ASP A 234 -16.60 11.25 -22.68
C ASP A 234 -17.00 12.61 -23.31
N MET A 235 -17.70 13.46 -22.54
CA MET A 235 -18.31 14.70 -23.02
C MET A 235 -17.32 15.66 -23.71
N PHE A 236 -16.05 15.65 -23.33
CA PHE A 236 -15.01 16.58 -23.81
C PHE A 236 -13.86 15.90 -24.56
N ASP A 237 -13.72 14.60 -24.43
CA ASP A 237 -12.70 13.79 -25.11
C ASP A 237 -13.35 12.48 -25.56
N ASN A 238 -13.04 11.99 -26.75
CA ASN A 238 -13.57 10.72 -27.27
C ASN A 238 -13.01 9.50 -26.52
N TYR A 239 -12.64 9.66 -25.25
CA TYR A 239 -11.99 8.65 -24.44
C TYR A 239 -12.66 8.52 -23.08
N SER A 240 -13.20 7.34 -22.80
CA SER A 240 -13.62 6.93 -21.47
C SER A 240 -13.15 5.52 -21.20
N PHE A 241 -12.50 5.31 -20.05
CA PHE A 241 -12.10 3.97 -19.58
C PHE A 241 -13.22 3.28 -18.79
N GLY A 242 -14.43 3.82 -18.85
CA GLY A 242 -15.63 3.22 -18.26
C GLY A 242 -15.67 3.22 -16.73
N TYR A 243 -14.87 4.05 -16.08
CA TYR A 243 -14.82 4.10 -14.61
C TYR A 243 -16.16 4.54 -14.01
N LYS A 244 -16.67 3.75 -13.06
CA LYS A 244 -17.84 4.03 -12.24
C LYS A 244 -17.54 3.61 -10.80
N ASN A 245 -17.96 4.43 -9.85
CA ASN A 245 -17.87 4.10 -8.43
C ASN A 245 -19.14 4.55 -7.72
N TYR A 246 -19.74 3.67 -6.94
CA TYR A 246 -20.94 3.91 -6.16
C TYR A 246 -20.66 3.53 -4.71
N GLN A 247 -20.96 4.42 -3.79
CA GLN A 247 -20.78 4.20 -2.36
C GLN A 247 -22.04 4.55 -1.61
N SER A 248 -22.33 3.80 -0.58
CA SER A 248 -23.39 4.12 0.37
C SER A 248 -22.90 3.83 1.78
N SER A 249 -23.24 4.69 2.73
CA SER A 249 -23.01 4.42 4.15
C SER A 249 -24.22 4.83 4.96
N ILE A 250 -24.47 4.09 6.03
CA ILE A 250 -25.51 4.37 7.01
C ILE A 250 -24.92 4.31 8.42
N HIS A 251 -25.11 5.40 9.16
CA HIS A 251 -24.75 5.52 10.57
C HIS A 251 -26.02 5.32 11.40
N ILE A 252 -25.99 4.39 12.34
CA ILE A 252 -27.15 3.95 13.10
C ILE A 252 -26.86 4.17 14.60
N PRO A 253 -27.41 5.22 15.23
CA PRO A 253 -27.35 5.39 16.65
C PRO A 253 -28.42 4.50 17.31
N VAL A 254 -28.02 3.30 17.76
CA VAL A 254 -28.96 2.36 18.39
C VAL A 254 -29.31 2.82 19.82
N SER A 255 -28.32 3.34 20.55
CA SER A 255 -28.47 3.98 21.87
C SER A 255 -27.30 4.97 22.06
N GLU A 256 -27.31 5.71 23.18
CA GLU A 256 -26.18 6.58 23.56
C GLU A 256 -24.86 5.80 23.64
N ASP A 257 -24.94 4.54 24.11
CA ASP A 257 -23.77 3.68 24.30
C ASP A 257 -23.45 2.77 23.12
N PHE A 258 -24.38 2.56 22.16
CA PHE A 258 -24.20 1.62 21.05
C PHE A 258 -24.51 2.29 19.71
N ARG A 259 -23.49 2.34 18.85
CA ARG A 259 -23.56 2.98 17.52
C ARG A 259 -22.99 2.04 16.46
N GLY A 260 -23.53 2.12 15.25
CA GLY A 260 -23.10 1.32 14.11
C GLY A 260 -22.90 2.14 12.85
N LEU A 261 -21.97 1.70 12.03
CA LEU A 261 -21.73 2.17 10.66
C LEU A 261 -21.71 0.95 9.76
N ILE A 262 -22.46 0.99 8.66
CA ILE A 262 -22.40 0.01 7.59
C ILE A 262 -22.20 0.76 6.29
N SER A 263 -21.25 0.31 5.47
CA SER A 263 -20.94 0.91 4.17
C SER A 263 -20.77 -0.15 3.10
N PHE A 264 -21.21 0.18 1.90
CA PHE A 264 -21.04 -0.60 0.69
C PHE A 264 -20.39 0.25 -0.39
N ASP A 265 -19.40 -0.29 -1.09
CA ASP A 265 -18.70 0.34 -2.22
C ASP A 265 -18.68 -0.63 -3.40
N LEU A 266 -18.94 -0.11 -4.59
CA LEU A 266 -18.87 -0.83 -5.85
C LEU A 266 -18.10 0.02 -6.85
N MET A 267 -17.03 -0.53 -7.42
CA MET A 267 -16.22 0.10 -8.46
C MET A 267 -16.12 -0.82 -9.67
N ASN A 268 -16.40 -0.25 -10.84
CA ASN A 268 -16.22 -0.92 -12.12
C ASN A 268 -15.36 -0.05 -13.05
N THR A 269 -14.55 -0.67 -13.88
CA THR A 269 -13.82 0.03 -14.94
C THR A 269 -13.52 -0.93 -16.08
N ALA A 270 -13.53 -0.44 -17.32
CA ALA A 270 -13.14 -1.20 -18.49
C ALA A 270 -11.62 -1.30 -18.66
N ASP A 271 -10.84 -0.50 -17.91
CA ASP A 271 -9.38 -0.59 -17.89
C ASP A 271 -8.85 -0.21 -16.50
N TRP A 272 -8.37 -1.19 -15.73
CA TRP A 272 -7.85 -1.00 -14.37
C TRP A 272 -6.47 -0.33 -14.32
N ASN A 273 -5.74 -0.35 -15.43
CA ASN A 273 -4.45 0.32 -15.57
C ASN A 273 -4.42 1.10 -16.90
N PRO A 274 -5.13 2.25 -16.96
CA PRO A 274 -5.30 3.01 -18.19
C PRO A 274 -3.98 3.44 -18.80
N ARG A 275 -3.90 3.30 -20.12
CA ARG A 275 -2.78 3.73 -20.98
C ARG A 275 -3.30 4.67 -22.06
N VAL A 276 -2.44 5.02 -23.00
CA VAL A 276 -2.78 5.94 -24.10
C VAL A 276 -4.01 5.51 -24.90
N ARG A 277 -4.36 4.25 -24.90
CA ARG A 277 -5.58 3.68 -25.50
C ARG A 277 -6.25 2.70 -24.54
N ILE A 278 -7.54 2.48 -24.72
CA ILE A 278 -8.26 1.39 -24.06
C ILE A 278 -7.76 0.07 -24.67
N LEU A 279 -7.35 -0.83 -23.80
CA LEU A 279 -6.96 -2.19 -24.17
C LEU A 279 -8.12 -3.15 -23.88
N PRO A 280 -8.35 -4.16 -24.73
CA PRO A 280 -9.37 -5.15 -24.48
C PRO A 280 -9.02 -5.98 -23.23
N HIS A 281 -10.04 -6.50 -22.56
CA HIS A 281 -9.88 -7.44 -21.44
C HIS A 281 -8.94 -6.94 -20.33
N LYS A 282 -9.17 -5.69 -19.89
CA LYS A 282 -8.58 -5.08 -18.69
C LYS A 282 -9.67 -4.62 -17.73
N GLU A 283 -10.83 -5.22 -17.84
CA GLU A 283 -11.94 -4.95 -16.95
C GLU A 283 -11.56 -5.27 -15.51
N ARG A 284 -12.11 -4.48 -14.59
CA ARG A 284 -12.00 -4.72 -13.16
C ARG A 284 -13.31 -4.37 -12.47
N ASP A 285 -13.73 -5.29 -11.62
CA ASP A 285 -14.89 -5.16 -10.74
C ASP A 285 -14.45 -5.38 -9.29
N ASP A 286 -14.69 -4.37 -8.45
CA ASP A 286 -14.41 -4.44 -7.03
C ASP A 286 -15.69 -4.17 -6.25
N TYR A 287 -15.93 -4.91 -5.17
CA TYR A 287 -16.86 -4.47 -4.15
C TYR A 287 -16.26 -4.62 -2.74
N THR A 288 -16.67 -3.73 -1.85
CA THR A 288 -16.27 -3.75 -0.45
C THR A 288 -17.48 -3.50 0.44
N LEU A 289 -17.72 -4.41 1.37
CA LEU A 289 -18.68 -4.25 2.45
C LEU A 289 -17.89 -3.99 3.74
N TYR A 290 -18.21 -2.92 4.43
CA TYR A 290 -17.60 -2.54 5.70
C TYR A 290 -18.66 -2.37 6.77
N GLY A 291 -18.38 -2.86 7.99
CA GLY A 291 -19.19 -2.62 9.17
C GLY A 291 -18.34 -2.29 10.38
N LYS A 292 -18.74 -1.30 11.16
CA LYS A 292 -18.09 -0.94 12.43
C LYS A 292 -19.16 -0.66 13.48
N PHE A 293 -18.98 -1.26 14.64
CA PHE A 293 -19.88 -1.12 15.78
C PHE A 293 -19.08 -0.70 17.00
N LEU A 294 -19.60 0.25 17.75
CA LEU A 294 -19.00 0.79 18.95
C LEU A 294 -19.93 0.59 20.12
N TYR A 295 -19.38 0.16 21.26
CA TYR A 295 -20.11 0.01 22.50
C TYR A 295 -19.32 0.55 23.70
N THR A 296 -19.89 1.50 24.41
CA THR A 296 -19.33 2.11 25.61
C THR A 296 -20.03 1.52 26.85
N LEU A 297 -19.44 0.46 27.41
CA LEU A 297 -20.01 -0.18 28.60
C LEU A 297 -19.93 0.73 29.83
N SER A 298 -18.88 1.52 29.94
CA SER A 298 -18.67 2.55 30.96
C SER A 298 -17.55 3.50 30.49
N GLU A 299 -17.34 4.60 31.18
CA GLU A 299 -16.22 5.52 30.94
C GLU A 299 -14.86 4.81 30.94
N LYS A 300 -14.73 3.73 31.74
CA LYS A 300 -13.51 2.94 31.88
C LYS A 300 -13.38 1.82 30.86
N PHE A 301 -14.47 1.44 30.15
CA PHE A 301 -14.48 0.24 29.37
C PHE A 301 -15.20 0.48 28.02
N ARG A 302 -14.43 0.48 26.95
CA ARG A 302 -14.91 0.70 25.59
C ARG A 302 -14.50 -0.44 24.70
N MET A 303 -15.26 -0.67 23.65
CA MET A 303 -15.08 -1.79 22.77
C MET A 303 -15.49 -1.48 21.36
N SER A 304 -14.83 -2.08 20.34
CA SER A 304 -15.27 -2.03 18.95
C SER A 304 -15.16 -3.36 18.25
N PHE A 305 -16.08 -3.58 17.32
CA PHE A 305 -15.99 -4.64 16.32
C PHE A 305 -16.05 -4.02 14.94
N SER A 306 -15.11 -4.37 14.08
CA SER A 306 -15.18 -4.01 12.67
C SER A 306 -14.96 -5.23 11.78
N ALA A 307 -15.64 -5.25 10.65
CA ALA A 307 -15.50 -6.28 9.64
C ALA A 307 -15.46 -5.67 8.25
N VAL A 308 -14.55 -6.15 7.42
CA VAL A 308 -14.44 -5.80 6.00
C VAL A 308 -14.56 -7.07 5.18
N LYS A 309 -15.37 -7.05 4.14
CA LYS A 309 -15.35 -8.05 3.08
C LYS A 309 -15.04 -7.35 1.78
N SER A 310 -13.97 -7.75 1.10
CA SER A 310 -13.53 -7.17 -0.14
C SER A 310 -13.40 -8.25 -1.21
N ARG A 311 -13.93 -7.97 -2.39
CA ARG A 311 -13.72 -8.78 -3.59
C ARG A 311 -13.15 -7.92 -4.68
N VAL A 312 -12.14 -8.42 -5.35
CA VAL A 312 -11.48 -7.80 -6.50
C VAL A 312 -11.36 -8.84 -7.58
N GLN A 313 -11.91 -8.55 -8.76
CA GLN A 313 -11.71 -9.37 -9.93
C GLN A 313 -11.24 -8.50 -11.10
N PHE A 314 -10.25 -8.96 -11.84
CA PHE A 314 -9.73 -8.22 -12.98
C PHE A 314 -9.01 -9.10 -13.97
N ASP A 315 -8.96 -8.63 -15.21
CA ASP A 315 -8.30 -9.31 -16.31
C ASP A 315 -6.91 -8.72 -16.55
N ARG A 316 -5.91 -9.58 -16.74
CA ARG A 316 -4.51 -9.20 -16.96
C ARG A 316 -4.16 -9.25 -18.44
N TYR A 317 -4.56 -8.24 -19.19
CA TYR A 317 -4.16 -8.17 -20.60
C TYR A 317 -2.64 -8.05 -20.76
N GLU A 318 -2.09 -8.95 -21.57
CA GLU A 318 -0.72 -8.91 -22.06
C GLU A 318 -0.73 -8.84 -23.59
N THR A 319 0.11 -8.00 -24.20
CA THR A 319 0.10 -7.74 -25.65
C THR A 319 0.28 -9.00 -26.48
N GLN A 320 1.00 -9.98 -25.98
CA GLN A 320 1.18 -11.29 -26.65
C GLN A 320 -0.14 -12.04 -26.88
N TRP A 321 -1.18 -11.78 -26.06
CA TRP A 321 -2.51 -12.41 -26.16
C TRP A 321 -3.47 -11.66 -27.07
N LYS A 322 -3.04 -10.60 -27.77
CA LYS A 322 -3.87 -9.73 -28.61
C LYS A 322 -4.80 -10.49 -29.58
N TYR A 323 -4.40 -11.64 -30.05
CA TYR A 323 -5.17 -12.47 -30.99
C TYR A 323 -5.84 -13.69 -30.36
N ASN A 324 -5.77 -13.84 -29.04
CA ASN A 324 -6.36 -14.95 -28.29
C ASN A 324 -6.88 -14.49 -26.93
N LEU A 325 -7.74 -13.49 -26.95
CA LEU A 325 -8.17 -12.71 -25.79
C LEU A 325 -8.96 -13.51 -24.76
N ASP A 326 -9.65 -14.58 -25.18
CA ASP A 326 -10.52 -15.38 -24.29
C ASP A 326 -9.77 -16.47 -23.52
N HIS A 327 -8.44 -16.55 -23.70
CA HIS A 327 -7.64 -17.67 -23.19
C HIS A 327 -6.45 -17.27 -22.32
N TYR A 328 -6.39 -16.00 -21.86
CA TYR A 328 -5.35 -15.56 -20.94
C TYR A 328 -5.89 -15.41 -19.51
N ARG A 329 -4.99 -15.10 -18.60
CA ARG A 329 -5.24 -15.13 -17.14
C ARG A 329 -6.12 -14.00 -16.65
N SER A 330 -6.96 -14.33 -15.66
CA SER A 330 -7.72 -13.39 -14.83
C SER A 330 -7.42 -13.65 -13.36
N ASP A 331 -7.60 -12.63 -12.56
CA ASP A 331 -7.42 -12.67 -11.10
C ASP A 331 -8.76 -12.54 -10.39
N LEU A 332 -8.97 -13.35 -9.38
CA LEU A 332 -10.05 -13.20 -8.41
C LEU A 332 -9.46 -13.21 -7.00
N ARG A 333 -9.68 -12.15 -6.25
CA ARG A 333 -9.27 -12.06 -4.85
C ARG A 333 -10.50 -11.82 -3.96
N ASN A 334 -10.72 -12.71 -3.00
CA ASN A 334 -11.71 -12.58 -1.95
C ASN A 334 -10.98 -12.44 -0.61
N SER A 335 -11.27 -11.37 0.13
CA SER A 335 -10.58 -11.07 1.39
C SER A 335 -11.56 -10.61 2.46
N ASP A 336 -11.38 -11.13 3.66
CA ASP A 336 -12.18 -10.80 4.84
C ASP A 336 -11.25 -10.37 5.98
N LEU A 337 -11.56 -9.28 6.66
CA LEU A 337 -10.90 -8.83 7.88
C LEU A 337 -11.93 -8.66 8.97
N GLU A 338 -11.71 -9.29 10.11
CA GLU A 338 -12.49 -9.14 11.32
C GLU A 338 -11.58 -8.63 12.43
N VAL A 339 -11.99 -7.57 13.11
CA VAL A 339 -11.20 -6.95 14.17
C VAL A 339 -12.07 -6.72 15.40
N PHE A 340 -11.58 -7.16 16.52
CA PHE A 340 -12.17 -6.97 17.81
C PHE A 340 -11.19 -6.25 18.75
N LYS A 341 -11.60 -5.14 19.35
CA LYS A 341 -10.76 -4.35 20.25
C LYS A 341 -11.45 -4.10 21.59
N ILE A 342 -10.65 -4.08 22.65
CA ILE A 342 -11.03 -3.71 24.00
C ILE A 342 -10.06 -2.65 24.50
N ASN A 343 -10.58 -1.54 24.99
CA ASN A 343 -9.83 -0.54 25.72
C ASN A 343 -10.33 -0.50 27.15
N PHE A 344 -9.41 -0.69 28.10
CA PHE A 344 -9.68 -0.61 29.53
C PHE A 344 -8.85 0.47 30.21
N LEU A 345 -9.50 1.44 30.77
CA LEU A 345 -8.92 2.62 31.43
C LEU A 345 -9.26 2.60 32.94
N PRO A 346 -8.53 1.83 33.78
CA PRO A 346 -8.83 1.76 35.19
C PRO A 346 -8.74 3.11 35.93
N ASP A 347 -7.80 3.94 35.48
CA ASP A 347 -7.60 5.31 35.94
C ASP A 347 -7.05 6.19 34.78
N SER A 348 -6.97 7.51 34.99
CA SER A 348 -6.52 8.47 33.95
C SER A 348 -5.07 8.33 33.51
N ARG A 349 -4.28 7.47 34.15
CA ARG A 349 -2.85 7.25 33.87
C ARG A 349 -2.52 5.89 33.24
N LYS A 350 -3.50 4.97 33.14
CA LYS A 350 -3.26 3.59 32.67
C LYS A 350 -4.29 3.21 31.61
N LEU A 351 -3.81 2.79 30.49
CA LEU A 351 -4.62 2.27 29.39
C LEU A 351 -4.14 0.87 29.01
N PHE A 352 -5.05 -0.10 28.94
CA PHE A 352 -4.81 -1.44 28.45
C PHE A 352 -5.64 -1.69 27.19
N ASN A 353 -5.03 -2.19 26.14
CA ASN A 353 -5.70 -2.51 24.89
C ASN A 353 -5.50 -3.97 24.55
N LEU A 354 -6.56 -4.65 24.19
CA LEU A 354 -6.54 -5.96 23.55
C LEU A 354 -7.11 -5.84 22.15
N THR A 355 -6.35 -6.28 21.14
CA THR A 355 -6.82 -6.37 19.76
C THR A 355 -6.72 -7.81 19.30
N LEU A 356 -7.84 -8.37 18.87
CA LEU A 356 -7.92 -9.67 18.20
C LEU A 356 -8.33 -9.44 16.77
N SER A 357 -7.61 -10.02 15.82
CA SER A 357 -7.95 -9.88 14.40
C SER A 357 -7.80 -11.20 13.65
N ARG A 358 -8.61 -11.34 12.60
CA ARG A 358 -8.52 -12.41 11.61
C ARG A 358 -8.55 -11.80 10.22
N LEU A 359 -7.48 -11.99 9.46
CA LEU A 359 -7.41 -11.69 8.03
C LEU A 359 -7.47 -13.02 7.26
N CYS A 360 -8.36 -13.09 6.29
CA CYS A 360 -8.41 -14.19 5.34
C CYS A 360 -8.31 -13.61 3.93
N SER A 361 -7.35 -14.06 3.14
CA SER A 361 -7.18 -13.69 1.73
C SER A 361 -7.14 -14.96 0.89
N LYS A 362 -8.03 -15.04 -0.10
CA LYS A 362 -7.99 -16.09 -1.11
C LYS A 362 -7.78 -15.44 -2.48
N THR A 363 -6.70 -15.81 -3.14
CA THR A 363 -6.35 -15.34 -4.48
C THR A 363 -6.34 -16.52 -5.44
N MET A 364 -7.09 -16.39 -6.53
CA MET A 364 -7.13 -17.36 -7.62
C MET A 364 -6.70 -16.67 -8.91
N ILE A 365 -5.85 -17.31 -9.69
CA ILE A 365 -5.37 -16.84 -10.99
C ILE A 365 -5.56 -17.99 -11.97
N GLY A 366 -6.08 -17.71 -13.15
CA GLY A 366 -6.29 -18.72 -14.19
C GLY A 366 -7.07 -18.19 -15.36
N VAL A 367 -7.34 -19.03 -16.33
CA VAL A 367 -8.20 -18.73 -17.48
C VAL A 367 -9.67 -18.94 -17.07
N LYS A 368 -10.52 -17.97 -17.35
CA LYS A 368 -11.97 -18.08 -17.13
C LYS A 368 -12.59 -19.09 -18.09
N GLU A 369 -13.57 -19.85 -17.62
CA GLU A 369 -14.33 -20.74 -18.51
C GLU A 369 -15.24 -19.96 -19.46
N LYS A 370 -15.74 -18.81 -18.99
CA LYS A 370 -16.53 -17.82 -19.75
C LYS A 370 -15.99 -16.43 -19.52
N ASN A 371 -16.37 -15.45 -20.34
CA ASN A 371 -15.90 -14.06 -20.24
C ASN A 371 -16.98 -13.06 -19.82
N ASP A 372 -18.20 -13.52 -19.53
CA ASP A 372 -19.38 -12.70 -19.21
C ASP A 372 -19.80 -12.79 -17.73
N TYR A 373 -18.84 -12.80 -16.82
CA TYR A 373 -19.13 -12.79 -15.38
C TYR A 373 -19.46 -11.38 -14.89
N GLY A 374 -20.53 -11.29 -14.11
CA GLY A 374 -20.90 -10.05 -13.44
C GLY A 374 -20.06 -9.76 -12.20
N PRO A 375 -20.13 -8.53 -11.66
CA PRO A 375 -19.30 -8.09 -10.53
C PRO A 375 -19.52 -8.85 -9.22
N PHE A 376 -20.63 -9.59 -9.12
CA PHE A 376 -20.98 -10.39 -7.93
C PHE A 376 -20.87 -11.89 -8.15
N GLU A 377 -20.48 -12.31 -9.36
CA GLU A 377 -20.33 -13.71 -9.72
C GLU A 377 -18.88 -14.15 -9.55
N ASP A 378 -18.65 -15.34 -8.99
CA ASP A 378 -17.32 -15.93 -8.93
C ASP A 378 -16.91 -16.46 -10.29
N PHE A 379 -15.65 -16.29 -10.68
CA PHE A 379 -15.12 -16.91 -11.88
C PHE A 379 -15.21 -18.43 -11.77
N GLU A 380 -15.72 -19.08 -12.78
CA GLU A 380 -15.43 -20.47 -13.03
C GLU A 380 -14.13 -20.55 -13.81
N PHE A 381 -13.08 -21.01 -13.16
CA PHE A 381 -11.80 -21.24 -13.80
C PHE A 381 -11.84 -22.59 -14.50
N ARG A 382 -11.14 -22.68 -15.63
CA ARG A 382 -10.99 -23.94 -16.33
C ARG A 382 -10.36 -25.00 -15.42
N ASP A 383 -10.77 -26.25 -15.56
CA ASP A 383 -10.32 -27.34 -14.69
C ASP A 383 -8.86 -27.73 -14.94
N TYR A 384 -7.95 -27.04 -14.28
CA TYR A 384 -6.51 -27.30 -14.34
C TYR A 384 -6.08 -28.58 -13.60
N HIS A 385 -6.95 -29.21 -12.81
CA HIS A 385 -6.63 -30.43 -12.09
C HIS A 385 -6.69 -31.66 -13.00
N ASN A 386 -7.61 -31.69 -13.98
CA ASN A 386 -7.89 -32.83 -14.83
C ASN A 386 -7.39 -32.69 -16.27
N LEU A 387 -6.80 -31.56 -16.60
CA LEU A 387 -6.44 -31.27 -17.97
C LEU A 387 -5.31 -32.14 -18.50
N GLN A 388 -5.55 -32.80 -19.62
CA GLN A 388 -4.53 -33.56 -20.33
C GLN A 388 -3.76 -32.64 -21.28
N TYR A 389 -2.44 -32.79 -21.26
CA TYR A 389 -1.53 -32.25 -22.26
C TYR A 389 -1.89 -32.80 -23.63
N PRO A 390 -2.06 -32.06 -24.72
CA PRO A 390 -1.48 -30.76 -25.10
C PRO A 390 -2.47 -29.60 -25.25
N GLU A 391 -3.65 -29.66 -24.67
CA GLU A 391 -4.73 -28.67 -24.86
C GLU A 391 -4.40 -27.27 -24.35
N PHE A 392 -3.35 -27.15 -23.51
CA PHE A 392 -2.95 -25.89 -22.81
C PHE A 392 -1.84 -25.12 -23.45
N THR A 393 -1.19 -25.62 -24.44
CA THR A 393 -0.03 -24.92 -24.97
C THR A 393 -0.45 -23.77 -25.86
N ALA A 394 -0.23 -22.58 -25.37
CA ALA A 394 -0.29 -21.40 -26.19
C ALA A 394 0.60 -21.56 -27.43
N ARG A 395 0.02 -21.43 -28.60
CA ARG A 395 0.74 -21.56 -29.85
C ARG A 395 1.07 -20.19 -30.41
N ASN A 396 2.33 -20.03 -30.71
CA ASN A 396 2.80 -19.00 -31.60
C ASN A 396 2.43 -19.37 -33.04
N PRO A 397 1.93 -18.45 -33.89
CA PRO A 397 1.54 -18.74 -35.30
C PRO A 397 2.63 -19.35 -36.12
N PHE A 398 3.90 -19.24 -35.73
CA PHE A 398 5.05 -19.73 -36.48
C PHE A 398 5.64 -21.05 -36.00
N GLY A 399 5.00 -21.66 -34.98
CA GLY A 399 5.40 -22.98 -34.46
C GLY A 399 6.59 -22.95 -33.52
N ALA A 400 6.70 -23.99 -32.70
CA ALA A 400 7.68 -24.07 -31.62
C ALA A 400 9.16 -24.28 -32.08
N ASN A 401 9.39 -24.52 -33.33
CA ASN A 401 10.75 -24.76 -33.85
C ASN A 401 11.64 -23.51 -33.86
N TRP A 402 11.09 -22.34 -33.64
CA TRP A 402 11.82 -21.07 -33.56
C TRP A 402 12.60 -20.82 -32.27
N TYR A 403 12.45 -21.67 -31.30
CA TYR A 403 13.14 -21.59 -30.03
C TYR A 403 14.62 -21.97 -30.03
N PHE A 404 15.11 -22.55 -31.14
CA PHE A 404 16.45 -23.08 -31.22
C PHE A 404 17.34 -22.30 -32.21
N GLY A 405 17.19 -20.98 -32.27
CA GLY A 405 18.11 -20.14 -33.02
C GLY A 405 19.49 -20.07 -32.35
N ALA A 406 20.51 -19.87 -33.18
CA ALA A 406 21.89 -19.67 -32.75
C ALA A 406 22.04 -18.44 -31.84
N PRO A 407 23.14 -18.30 -31.07
CA PRO A 407 23.37 -17.15 -30.21
C PRO A 407 23.22 -15.84 -31.00
N GLY A 408 22.34 -14.95 -30.52
CA GLY A 408 22.02 -13.66 -31.15
C GLY A 408 20.71 -13.62 -31.97
N GLN A 409 19.95 -14.70 -32.04
CA GLN A 409 18.61 -14.69 -32.63
C GLN A 409 17.53 -14.23 -31.62
N LEU A 410 16.52 -13.51 -32.15
CA LEU A 410 15.43 -12.92 -31.37
C LEU A 410 14.74 -13.92 -30.44
N ARG A 411 14.48 -13.47 -29.24
CA ARG A 411 13.69 -14.21 -28.26
C ARG A 411 12.22 -14.11 -28.59
N LEU A 412 11.60 -15.28 -28.79
CA LEU A 412 10.20 -15.41 -29.19
C LEU A 412 9.19 -15.21 -28.06
N TYR A 413 9.60 -14.69 -26.92
CA TYR A 413 8.70 -14.46 -25.79
C TYR A 413 7.64 -13.38 -26.03
N ASP A 414 7.89 -12.45 -26.97
CA ASP A 414 7.05 -11.30 -27.23
C ASP A 414 6.11 -11.50 -28.44
N TYR A 415 6.04 -12.70 -28.98
CA TYR A 415 5.17 -12.96 -30.14
C TYR A 415 3.73 -13.21 -29.71
N PRO A 416 2.76 -12.73 -30.50
CA PRO A 416 1.36 -12.97 -30.21
C PRO A 416 1.01 -14.45 -30.22
N ILE A 417 0.21 -14.80 -29.25
CA ILE A 417 -0.36 -16.12 -29.06
C ILE A 417 -1.70 -16.14 -29.78
N VAL A 418 -1.87 -17.08 -30.71
CA VAL A 418 -3.08 -17.21 -31.53
C VAL A 418 -3.96 -18.39 -31.15
N GLU A 419 -3.45 -19.31 -30.35
CA GLU A 419 -4.16 -20.51 -29.95
C GLU A 419 -3.58 -21.04 -28.61
N GLY A 420 -4.42 -21.67 -27.81
CA GLY A 420 -4.04 -22.29 -26.54
C GLY A 420 -4.44 -21.44 -25.32
N GLU A 421 -4.20 -21.99 -24.16
CA GLU A 421 -4.62 -21.43 -22.86
C GLU A 421 -3.45 -20.79 -22.12
N GLY A 422 -3.75 -19.86 -21.21
CA GLY A 422 -2.77 -19.32 -20.28
C GLY A 422 -2.13 -20.45 -19.44
N PRO A 423 -0.80 -20.42 -19.25
CA PRO A 423 -0.06 -21.56 -18.73
C PRO A 423 -0.17 -21.77 -17.23
N GLU A 424 -0.81 -20.87 -16.50
CA GLU A 424 -0.79 -20.84 -15.04
C GLU A 424 -2.17 -20.88 -14.43
N TYR A 425 -2.33 -21.77 -13.47
CA TYR A 425 -3.41 -21.73 -12.50
C TYR A 425 -2.83 -21.63 -11.09
N GLN A 426 -3.42 -20.78 -10.26
CA GLN A 426 -2.99 -20.55 -8.89
C GLN A 426 -4.22 -20.45 -7.97
N ASP A 427 -4.18 -21.14 -6.83
CA ASP A 427 -5.13 -20.99 -5.72
C ASP A 427 -4.32 -20.84 -4.43
N LYS A 428 -4.25 -19.59 -3.94
CA LYS A 428 -3.57 -19.24 -2.69
C LYS A 428 -4.57 -18.86 -1.62
N THR A 429 -4.35 -19.35 -0.41
CA THR A 429 -5.14 -18.95 0.75
C THR A 429 -4.21 -18.62 1.92
N SER A 430 -4.34 -17.40 2.44
CA SER A 430 -3.70 -16.93 3.66
C SER A 430 -4.75 -16.68 4.73
N GLN A 431 -4.65 -17.33 5.88
CA GLN A 431 -5.46 -17.03 7.06
C GLN A 431 -4.53 -16.63 8.20
N VAL A 432 -4.70 -15.44 8.74
CA VAL A 432 -3.84 -14.85 9.77
C VAL A 432 -4.70 -14.48 10.98
N TRP A 433 -4.42 -15.08 12.12
CA TRP A 433 -5.00 -14.70 13.41
C TRP A 433 -3.95 -13.98 14.23
N LYS A 434 -4.27 -12.80 14.73
CA LYS A 434 -3.36 -11.99 15.52
C LYS A 434 -4.04 -11.57 16.82
N ALA A 435 -3.33 -11.75 17.94
CA ALA A 435 -3.66 -11.19 19.25
C ALA A 435 -2.58 -10.19 19.64
N ASN A 436 -2.97 -8.98 19.98
CA ASN A 436 -2.09 -7.91 20.45
C ASN A 436 -2.62 -7.38 21.79
N LEU A 437 -1.82 -7.51 22.84
CA LEU A 437 -2.05 -6.91 24.15
C LEU A 437 -1.05 -5.78 24.34
N SER A 438 -1.53 -4.56 24.50
CA SER A 438 -0.68 -3.39 24.71
C SER A 438 -1.14 -2.56 25.90
N THR A 439 -0.21 -1.80 26.48
CA THR A 439 -0.48 -0.91 27.60
C THR A 439 0.30 0.38 27.47
N ASN A 440 -0.33 1.48 27.87
CA ASN A 440 0.26 2.78 28.05
C ASN A 440 0.10 3.20 29.52
N ILE A 441 1.20 3.47 30.20
CA ILE A 441 1.21 3.82 31.63
C ILE A 441 2.00 5.11 31.81
N GLN A 442 1.33 6.16 32.24
CA GLN A 442 1.97 7.40 32.68
C GLN A 442 2.51 7.21 34.10
N ILE A 443 3.81 6.89 34.22
CA ILE A 443 4.46 6.60 35.52
C ILE A 443 4.68 7.89 36.33
N ARG A 444 5.19 8.93 35.64
CA ARG A 444 5.40 10.28 36.14
C ARG A 444 4.97 11.28 35.10
N ASN A 445 4.95 12.55 35.40
CA ASN A 445 4.55 13.58 34.44
C ASN A 445 5.41 13.59 33.15
N GLU A 446 6.69 13.23 33.32
CA GLU A 446 7.63 13.18 32.21
C GLU A 446 7.76 11.79 31.53
N HIS A 447 7.32 10.69 32.17
CA HIS A 447 7.56 9.33 31.69
C HIS A 447 6.28 8.59 31.39
N GLU A 448 6.08 8.21 30.12
CA GLU A 448 5.02 7.31 29.66
C GLU A 448 5.63 6.04 29.10
N ILE A 449 5.36 4.91 29.74
CA ILE A 449 5.81 3.60 29.28
C ILE A 449 4.72 2.99 28.38
N LYS A 450 5.11 2.70 27.15
CA LYS A 450 4.35 1.84 26.22
C LYS A 450 4.96 0.46 26.20
N SER A 451 4.17 -0.59 26.32
CA SER A 451 4.65 -1.96 26.12
C SER A 451 3.56 -2.84 25.53
N GLY A 452 3.96 -3.94 24.90
CA GLY A 452 2.99 -4.88 24.35
C GLY A 452 3.59 -6.21 23.96
N PHE A 453 2.68 -7.16 23.79
CA PHE A 453 2.96 -8.53 23.32
C PHE A 453 2.02 -8.85 22.16
N GLU A 454 2.59 -9.39 21.10
CA GLU A 454 1.87 -9.82 19.90
C GLU A 454 2.09 -11.31 19.67
N TYR A 455 1.03 -12.02 19.35
CA TYR A 455 1.07 -13.39 18.85
C TYR A 455 0.33 -13.48 17.53
N THR A 456 1.00 -14.05 16.52
CA THR A 456 0.41 -14.28 15.20
C THR A 456 0.50 -15.77 14.87
N TYR A 457 -0.65 -16.36 14.52
CA TYR A 457 -0.75 -17.71 13.99
C TYR A 457 -1.29 -17.64 12.56
N GLN A 458 -0.69 -18.40 11.67
CA GLN A 458 -1.04 -18.35 10.25
C GLN A 458 -1.33 -19.75 9.73
N ASN A 459 -2.22 -19.86 8.76
CA ASN A 459 -2.54 -21.05 7.99
C ASN A 459 -2.41 -20.69 6.51
N LEU A 460 -1.35 -21.13 5.88
CA LEU A 460 -0.96 -20.77 4.53
C LEU A 460 -1.05 -21.98 3.62
N LYS A 461 -1.86 -21.83 2.57
CA LYS A 461 -2.06 -22.85 1.53
C LYS A 461 -1.72 -22.26 0.18
N ASN A 462 -1.09 -23.07 -0.64
CA ASN A 462 -0.81 -22.75 -2.03
C ASN A 462 -1.01 -23.98 -2.90
N PHE A 463 -1.59 -23.77 -4.07
CA PHE A 463 -1.60 -24.69 -5.17
C PHE A 463 -1.31 -23.91 -6.45
N ILE A 464 -0.20 -24.21 -7.09
CA ILE A 464 0.17 -23.64 -8.40
C ILE A 464 0.32 -24.78 -9.37
N HIS A 465 -0.33 -24.68 -10.50
CA HIS A 465 -0.12 -25.54 -11.65
C HIS A 465 0.38 -24.68 -12.81
N PHE A 466 1.62 -24.85 -13.18
CA PHE A 466 2.26 -24.13 -14.26
C PHE A 466 2.67 -25.07 -15.37
N VAL A 467 2.30 -24.75 -16.63
CA VAL A 467 2.70 -25.48 -17.83
C VAL A 467 3.62 -24.60 -18.65
N PRO A 468 4.94 -24.82 -18.61
CA PRO A 468 5.88 -23.96 -19.34
C PRO A 468 5.71 -24.08 -20.83
N HIS A 469 5.54 -22.95 -21.54
CA HIS A 469 5.42 -22.92 -23.00
C HIS A 469 6.60 -23.51 -23.76
N LYS A 470 7.79 -23.50 -23.14
CA LYS A 470 9.05 -23.90 -23.80
C LYS A 470 9.18 -25.37 -24.14
N TYR A 471 8.31 -26.24 -23.65
CA TYR A 471 8.57 -27.68 -23.58
C TYR A 471 7.56 -28.58 -24.27
N ILE A 472 6.90 -28.05 -25.28
CA ILE A 472 5.83 -28.71 -26.05
C ILE A 472 6.27 -30.03 -26.74
N TYR A 473 7.56 -30.28 -26.80
CA TYR A 473 8.11 -31.36 -27.68
C TYR A 473 8.60 -32.61 -26.96
N SER A 474 8.65 -32.64 -25.63
CA SER A 474 8.95 -33.88 -24.93
C SER A 474 7.68 -34.45 -24.34
N GLN A 475 7.38 -35.73 -24.63
CA GLN A 475 6.26 -36.45 -24.03
C GLN A 475 6.39 -36.58 -22.49
N ASP A 476 7.52 -36.18 -21.93
CA ASP A 476 7.88 -36.24 -20.51
C ASP A 476 7.97 -34.89 -19.81
N THR A 477 7.52 -33.77 -20.40
CA THR A 477 7.51 -32.51 -19.70
C THR A 477 6.44 -32.51 -18.64
N GLY A 478 6.89 -32.78 -17.44
CA GLY A 478 6.06 -32.85 -16.28
C GLY A 478 5.32 -31.55 -16.01
N ARG A 479 4.10 -31.69 -15.52
CA ARG A 479 3.35 -30.62 -14.93
C ARG A 479 4.13 -30.07 -13.74
N LEU A 480 4.36 -28.75 -13.69
CA LEU A 480 4.93 -28.12 -12.52
C LEU A 480 3.80 -27.82 -11.54
N ILE A 481 3.72 -28.62 -10.51
CA ILE A 481 2.76 -28.43 -9.43
C ILE A 481 3.54 -28.06 -8.19
N ASP A 482 3.26 -26.87 -7.66
CA ASP A 482 3.71 -26.49 -6.33
C ASP A 482 2.51 -26.49 -5.38
N GLN A 483 2.61 -27.29 -4.35
CA GLN A 483 1.57 -27.39 -3.35
C GLN A 483 2.18 -27.44 -1.96
N TYR A 484 1.72 -26.51 -1.09
CA TYR A 484 2.11 -26.53 0.31
C TYR A 484 0.97 -26.15 1.25
N HIS A 485 1.12 -26.55 2.51
CA HIS A 485 0.22 -26.20 3.59
C HIS A 485 1.02 -26.13 4.90
N PHE A 486 1.31 -24.91 5.35
CA PHE A 486 2.14 -24.67 6.54
C PHE A 486 1.44 -23.74 7.55
N PHE A 487 1.93 -23.80 8.79
CA PHE A 487 1.37 -23.09 9.94
C PHE A 487 2.44 -22.26 10.66
N PRO A 488 2.94 -21.18 10.05
CA PRO A 488 3.95 -20.35 10.70
C PRO A 488 3.38 -19.60 11.91
N LYS A 489 4.28 -19.25 12.85
CA LYS A 489 3.97 -18.52 14.06
C LYS A 489 4.95 -17.37 14.26
N GLU A 490 4.47 -16.27 14.80
CA GLU A 490 5.28 -15.11 15.12
C GLU A 490 4.94 -14.60 16.52
N TYR A 491 5.97 -14.16 17.22
CA TYR A 491 5.86 -13.58 18.57
C TYR A 491 6.62 -12.26 18.54
N ALA A 492 6.06 -11.23 19.15
CA ALA A 492 6.77 -9.97 19.34
C ALA A 492 6.50 -9.43 20.75
N PHE A 493 7.54 -8.87 21.33
CA PHE A 493 7.46 -8.10 22.56
C PHE A 493 8.12 -6.74 22.34
N TYR A 494 7.52 -5.69 22.86
CA TYR A 494 8.11 -4.35 22.79
C TYR A 494 7.90 -3.55 24.06
N ILE A 495 8.84 -2.65 24.32
CA ILE A 495 8.77 -1.66 25.39
C ILE A 495 9.40 -0.35 24.92
N GLN A 496 8.77 0.77 25.27
CA GLN A 496 9.25 2.11 24.92
C GLN A 496 8.95 3.07 26.08
N ASP A 497 9.92 3.90 26.42
CA ASP A 497 9.76 5.06 27.31
C ASP A 497 9.66 6.33 26.46
N ASN A 498 8.56 7.03 26.61
CA ASN A 498 8.33 8.37 26.06
C ASN A 498 8.63 9.38 27.15
N ILE A 499 9.71 10.13 26.97
CA ILE A 499 10.21 11.10 27.95
C ILE A 499 9.82 12.50 27.49
N ASP A 500 8.90 13.14 28.20
CA ASP A 500 8.40 14.48 27.88
C ASP A 500 8.89 15.51 28.87
N THR A 501 9.81 16.35 28.43
CA THR A 501 10.31 17.48 29.22
C THR A 501 9.76 18.80 28.68
N LYS A 502 10.01 19.91 29.39
CA LYS A 502 9.48 21.23 28.98
C LYS A 502 9.78 21.57 27.52
N ASN A 503 11.03 21.36 27.08
CA ASN A 503 11.50 21.78 25.74
C ASN A 503 11.88 20.62 24.83
N ALA A 504 11.94 19.39 25.33
CA ALA A 504 12.37 18.25 24.54
C ALA A 504 11.46 17.04 24.78
N TYR A 505 11.44 16.17 23.78
CA TYR A 505 10.75 14.90 23.83
C TYR A 505 11.68 13.81 23.33
N ALA A 506 11.75 12.69 24.00
CA ALA A 506 12.59 11.57 23.58
C ALA A 506 11.80 10.26 23.65
N LYS A 507 12.15 9.33 22.78
CA LYS A 507 11.62 7.96 22.76
C LYS A 507 12.79 7.00 22.77
N ILE A 508 12.78 6.05 23.70
CA ILE A 508 13.78 4.98 23.80
C ILE A 508 13.02 3.66 23.83
N GLY A 509 13.26 2.81 22.88
CA GLY A 509 12.49 1.61 22.78
C GLY A 509 13.25 0.41 22.24
N LEU A 510 12.74 -0.78 22.57
CA LEU A 510 13.26 -2.07 22.14
C LEU A 510 12.11 -2.95 21.67
N ARG A 511 12.25 -3.59 20.52
CA ARG A 511 11.36 -4.63 20.03
C ARG A 511 12.13 -5.92 19.82
N VAL A 512 11.59 -7.02 20.28
CA VAL A 512 12.13 -8.38 20.06
C VAL A 512 11.06 -9.16 19.31
N GLU A 513 11.43 -9.72 18.18
CA GLU A 513 10.56 -10.53 17.34
C GLU A 513 11.14 -11.91 17.11
N ARG A 514 10.30 -12.92 17.15
CA ARG A 514 10.66 -14.30 16.83
C ARG A 514 9.64 -14.88 15.86
N PHE A 515 10.11 -15.48 14.77
CA PHE A 515 9.25 -16.16 13.81
C PHE A 515 9.70 -17.60 13.57
N GLU A 516 8.72 -18.45 13.33
CA GLU A 516 8.86 -19.87 13.08
C GLU A 516 8.15 -20.20 11.76
N THR A 517 8.84 -20.84 10.83
CA THR A 517 8.30 -21.14 9.49
C THR A 517 7.24 -22.24 9.49
N GLY A 518 7.15 -23.05 10.55
CA GLY A 518 6.29 -24.23 10.59
C GLY A 518 6.80 -25.41 9.77
N ILE A 519 8.00 -25.32 9.18
CA ILE A 519 8.69 -26.45 8.55
C ILE A 519 9.44 -27.21 9.64
N PRO A 520 9.31 -28.55 9.70
CA PRO A 520 10.11 -29.37 10.61
C PRO A 520 11.62 -29.13 10.40
N ASP A 521 12.38 -29.11 11.48
CA ASP A 521 13.83 -28.92 11.51
C ASP A 521 14.35 -27.56 11.00
N SER A 522 13.48 -26.58 10.76
CA SER A 522 13.86 -25.21 10.47
C SER A 522 14.07 -24.43 11.78
N ASP A 523 15.16 -23.69 11.87
CA ASP A 523 15.48 -22.86 13.04
C ASP A 523 14.60 -21.61 13.13
N ALA A 524 14.04 -21.38 14.32
CA ALA A 524 13.33 -20.14 14.59
C ALA A 524 14.29 -18.95 14.60
N GLN A 525 13.94 -17.90 13.90
CA GLN A 525 14.74 -16.70 13.79
C GLN A 525 14.30 -15.66 14.82
N THR A 526 15.27 -15.01 15.46
CA THR A 526 15.02 -13.94 16.43
C THR A 526 15.77 -12.68 16.04
N ILE A 527 15.09 -11.54 16.14
CA ILE A 527 15.69 -10.23 15.89
C ILE A 527 15.39 -9.27 17.03
N ILE A 528 16.35 -8.42 17.34
CA ILE A 528 16.27 -7.36 18.34
C ILE A 528 16.42 -6.02 17.64
N SER A 529 15.42 -5.16 17.76
CA SER A 529 15.31 -3.88 17.04
C SER A 529 15.27 -2.71 18.04
N PRO A 530 16.42 -2.14 18.42
CA PRO A 530 16.49 -0.94 19.22
C PRO A 530 16.12 0.28 18.37
N ARG A 531 15.38 1.24 18.98
CA ARG A 531 14.98 2.50 18.36
C ARG A 531 15.15 3.63 19.34
N PHE A 532 15.70 4.73 18.86
CA PHE A 532 15.89 5.96 19.61
C PHE A 532 15.45 7.15 18.76
N ALA A 533 14.66 8.05 19.34
CA ALA A 533 14.27 9.27 18.68
C ALA A 533 14.16 10.41 19.68
N PHE A 534 14.46 11.61 19.26
CA PHE A 534 14.29 12.79 20.09
C PHE A 534 13.91 14.01 19.24
N SER A 535 13.29 14.96 19.90
CA SER A 535 13.03 16.30 19.37
C SER A 535 13.27 17.35 20.44
N VAL A 536 13.65 18.54 20.03
CA VAL A 536 13.90 19.67 20.91
C VAL A 536 13.42 20.98 20.28
N MET A 537 12.68 21.76 21.03
CA MET A 537 12.33 23.14 20.67
C MET A 537 13.57 24.01 20.80
N VAL A 538 14.22 24.32 19.65
CA VAL A 538 15.40 25.21 19.62
C VAL A 538 15.00 26.65 19.95
N THR A 539 13.84 27.04 19.43
CA THR A 539 13.13 28.30 19.77
C THR A 539 11.63 28.02 19.73
N ASP A 540 10.80 28.96 20.16
CA ASP A 540 9.34 28.82 20.06
C ASP A 540 8.83 28.62 18.62
N ARG A 541 9.68 28.83 17.61
CA ARG A 541 9.35 28.71 16.18
C ARG A 541 10.14 27.65 15.43
N PHE A 542 11.08 26.96 16.07
CA PHE A 542 11.91 25.94 15.42
C PHE A 542 12.05 24.70 16.28
N LEU A 543 11.71 23.58 15.69
CA LEU A 543 11.82 22.25 16.25
C LEU A 543 12.91 21.48 15.48
N PHE A 544 13.91 20.99 16.20
CA PHE A 544 14.87 20.01 15.70
C PHE A 544 14.46 18.62 16.14
N ARG A 545 14.59 17.64 15.25
CA ARG A 545 14.30 16.23 15.53
C ARG A 545 15.33 15.31 14.92
N SER A 546 15.54 14.15 15.55
CA SER A 546 16.40 13.10 15.01
C SER A 546 15.91 11.74 15.48
N ASN A 547 16.04 10.76 14.62
CA ASN A 547 15.80 9.36 14.98
C ASN A 547 16.86 8.43 14.38
N VAL A 548 17.09 7.34 15.08
CA VAL A 548 17.91 6.23 14.63
C VAL A 548 17.27 4.93 15.10
N GLY A 549 17.20 3.94 14.23
CA GLY A 549 16.56 2.67 14.59
C GLY A 549 16.91 1.54 13.64
N LEU A 550 16.93 0.34 14.20
CA LEU A 550 16.96 -0.89 13.44
C LEU A 550 15.53 -1.37 13.20
N TYR A 551 15.22 -1.63 11.95
CA TYR A 551 13.92 -2.14 11.50
C TYR A 551 14.13 -3.45 10.78
N ALA A 552 13.18 -4.37 10.89
CA ALA A 552 13.28 -5.66 10.27
C ALA A 552 11.94 -6.16 9.75
N GLN A 553 12.02 -7.03 8.76
CA GLN A 553 10.87 -7.69 8.15
C GLN A 553 11.17 -9.19 7.99
N PRO A 554 10.30 -10.09 8.49
CA PRO A 554 10.39 -11.50 8.15
C PRO A 554 10.27 -11.71 6.64
N PRO A 555 10.89 -12.76 6.09
CA PRO A 555 10.73 -13.13 4.69
C PRO A 555 9.27 -13.31 4.31
N LEU A 556 8.91 -12.98 3.06
CA LEU A 556 7.63 -13.40 2.51
C LEU A 556 7.58 -14.93 2.43
N TYR A 557 6.45 -15.50 2.77
CA TYR A 557 6.37 -16.96 2.86
C TYR A 557 6.43 -17.67 1.49
N ASP A 558 6.15 -16.96 0.37
CA ASP A 558 6.44 -17.48 -0.96
C ASP A 558 7.95 -17.76 -1.12
N TYR A 559 8.83 -16.87 -0.62
CA TYR A 559 10.28 -17.07 -0.65
C TYR A 559 10.76 -18.24 0.25
N VAL A 560 9.95 -18.61 1.24
CA VAL A 560 10.27 -19.72 2.16
C VAL A 560 9.81 -21.06 1.59
N TYR A 561 8.62 -21.11 0.95
CA TYR A 561 7.94 -22.38 0.67
C TYR A 561 7.89 -22.80 -0.79
N GLN A 562 8.05 -21.85 -1.74
CA GLN A 562 7.88 -22.12 -3.17
C GLN A 562 8.73 -23.32 -3.63
N TYR A 563 8.12 -24.34 -4.22
CA TYR A 563 8.75 -25.58 -4.69
C TYR A 563 9.66 -26.31 -3.67
N TYR A 564 9.67 -25.92 -2.40
CA TYR A 564 10.49 -26.56 -1.38
C TYR A 564 10.15 -28.05 -1.21
N SER A 565 8.89 -28.41 -1.29
CA SER A 565 8.41 -29.81 -1.19
C SER A 565 8.82 -30.70 -2.36
N MET A 566 9.30 -30.11 -3.46
CA MET A 566 9.78 -30.86 -4.64
C MET A 566 11.24 -31.30 -4.55
N LEU A 567 11.97 -30.92 -3.52
CA LEU A 567 13.36 -31.34 -3.35
C LEU A 567 13.47 -32.82 -2.86
N PRO A 568 14.37 -33.66 -3.44
CA PRO A 568 15.24 -33.37 -4.59
C PRO A 568 14.44 -33.30 -5.90
N LEU A 569 14.85 -32.35 -6.76
CA LEU A 569 14.11 -32.05 -8.00
C LEU A 569 14.15 -33.19 -8.99
N PRO A 570 13.01 -33.51 -9.64
CA PRO A 570 12.96 -34.57 -10.62
C PRO A 570 13.81 -34.27 -11.87
N ILE A 571 14.46 -35.29 -12.42
CA ILE A 571 15.35 -35.16 -13.58
C ILE A 571 14.62 -34.72 -14.88
N TYR A 572 13.33 -35.00 -14.98
CA TYR A 572 12.54 -34.63 -16.14
C TYR A 572 12.34 -33.13 -16.34
N LEU A 573 12.64 -32.30 -15.34
CA LEU A 573 12.70 -30.83 -15.45
C LEU A 573 13.94 -30.36 -16.25
N TYR A 574 14.41 -31.14 -17.21
CA TYR A 574 15.73 -31.06 -17.84
C TYR A 574 16.10 -29.67 -18.43
N ARG A 575 15.14 -28.87 -18.88
CA ARG A 575 15.42 -27.58 -19.50
C ARG A 575 14.91 -26.38 -18.70
N TRP A 576 14.32 -26.59 -17.53
CA TRP A 576 13.84 -25.54 -16.67
C TRP A 576 14.73 -25.41 -15.44
N LEU A 577 15.09 -24.18 -15.09
CA LEU A 577 15.84 -23.86 -13.88
C LEU A 577 14.83 -23.44 -12.79
N PRO A 578 14.44 -24.31 -11.89
CA PRO A 578 13.41 -23.97 -10.91
C PRO A 578 13.94 -23.00 -9.85
N LEU A 579 13.07 -22.09 -9.44
CA LEU A 579 13.31 -21.19 -8.32
C LEU A 579 12.69 -21.80 -7.05
N VAL A 580 13.54 -22.15 -6.08
CA VAL A 580 13.16 -22.90 -4.89
C VAL A 580 13.22 -22.04 -3.64
N GLY A 581 12.22 -22.17 -2.78
CA GLY A 581 12.15 -21.50 -1.49
C GLY A 581 13.25 -21.94 -0.52
N ASN A 582 13.44 -21.14 0.52
CA ASN A 582 14.47 -21.37 1.52
C ASN A 582 13.92 -21.18 2.94
N PRO A 583 13.73 -22.26 3.73
CA PRO A 583 13.25 -22.16 5.11
C PRO A 583 14.24 -21.50 6.07
N ASP A 584 15.53 -21.39 5.68
CA ASP A 584 16.59 -20.82 6.52
C ASP A 584 16.81 -19.32 6.28
N LEU A 585 15.90 -18.65 5.56
CA LEU A 585 15.94 -17.21 5.34
C LEU A 585 15.87 -16.45 6.66
N ARG A 586 16.77 -15.47 6.76
CA ARG A 586 16.79 -14.53 7.88
C ARG A 586 15.91 -13.31 7.58
N PRO A 587 15.46 -12.56 8.61
CA PRO A 587 14.80 -11.28 8.38
C PRO A 587 15.69 -10.30 7.60
N GLU A 588 15.06 -9.60 6.65
CA GLU A 588 15.63 -8.42 6.01
C GLU A 588 15.73 -7.30 7.04
N LYS A 589 16.76 -6.44 6.96
CA LYS A 589 17.05 -5.40 7.97
C LYS A 589 17.38 -4.07 7.32
N THR A 590 16.97 -3.00 7.96
CA THR A 590 17.38 -1.65 7.61
C THR A 590 17.75 -0.85 8.85
N MET A 591 18.92 -0.20 8.83
CA MET A 591 19.29 0.83 9.78
C MET A 591 18.90 2.19 9.18
N VAL A 592 18.04 2.92 9.89
CA VAL A 592 17.56 4.23 9.44
C VAL A 592 18.14 5.33 10.32
N TYR A 593 18.61 6.39 9.70
CA TYR A 593 19.03 7.64 10.33
C TYR A 593 18.23 8.78 9.72
N GLU A 594 17.64 9.61 10.54
CA GLU A 594 16.90 10.78 10.09
C GLU A 594 17.20 12.00 10.97
N ILE A 595 17.33 13.15 10.32
CA ILE A 595 17.43 14.45 10.96
C ILE A 595 16.41 15.36 10.31
N GLY A 596 15.64 16.09 11.12
CA GLY A 596 14.60 17.01 10.65
C GLY A 596 14.68 18.36 11.35
N LEU A 597 14.39 19.40 10.60
CA LEU A 597 14.16 20.75 11.12
C LEU A 597 12.80 21.23 10.64
N GLN A 598 11.93 21.58 11.58
CA GLN A 598 10.63 22.17 11.29
C GLN A 598 10.58 23.58 11.83
N GLY A 599 10.07 24.52 11.05
CA GLY A 599 10.04 25.92 11.42
C GLY A 599 8.77 26.62 11.02
N GLN A 600 8.25 27.44 11.93
CA GLN A 600 7.16 28.39 11.69
C GLN A 600 7.77 29.73 11.27
N MET A 601 7.96 29.92 9.95
CA MET A 601 8.57 31.14 9.41
C MET A 601 7.69 32.37 9.59
N HIS A 602 6.39 32.19 9.45
CA HIS A 602 5.36 33.20 9.62
C HIS A 602 4.09 32.52 10.15
N ARG A 603 3.14 33.29 10.71
CA ARG A 603 1.86 32.77 11.25
C ARG A 603 1.14 31.80 10.29
N ASN A 604 1.29 32.02 8.98
CA ASN A 604 0.62 31.25 7.94
C ASN A 604 1.60 30.40 7.09
N LEU A 605 2.88 30.36 7.45
CA LEU A 605 3.92 29.72 6.62
C LEU A 605 4.80 28.83 7.47
N SER A 606 4.73 27.54 7.24
CA SER A 606 5.62 26.54 7.85
C SER A 606 6.57 25.93 6.83
N THR A 607 7.71 25.47 7.29
CA THR A 607 8.70 24.76 6.50
C THR A 607 9.22 23.54 7.25
N THR A 608 9.47 22.47 6.52
CA THR A 608 10.09 21.26 7.05
C THR A 608 11.23 20.83 6.13
N LEU A 609 12.38 20.58 6.72
CA LEU A 609 13.54 20.00 6.04
C LEU A 609 13.91 18.70 6.72
N ASN A 610 13.95 17.59 5.98
CA ASN A 610 14.37 16.27 6.47
C ASN A 610 15.54 15.77 5.64
N ILE A 611 16.49 15.12 6.30
CA ILE A 611 17.59 14.38 5.67
C ILE A 611 17.53 12.96 6.22
N PHE A 612 17.61 11.98 5.35
CA PHE A 612 17.54 10.58 5.73
C PHE A 612 18.64 9.75 5.04
N TYR A 613 19.05 8.73 5.75
CA TYR A 613 19.96 7.70 5.27
C TYR A 613 19.46 6.34 5.73
N LYS A 614 19.43 5.37 4.83
CA LYS A 614 19.04 3.98 5.07
C LYS A 614 20.15 3.06 4.60
N ASP A 615 20.56 2.18 5.46
CA ASP A 615 21.50 1.09 5.15
C ASP A 615 20.73 -0.23 5.27
N VAL A 616 20.50 -0.89 4.14
CA VAL A 616 19.67 -2.08 4.02
C VAL A 616 20.56 -3.30 3.80
N SER A 617 20.39 -4.29 4.64
CA SER A 617 21.18 -5.51 4.64
C SER A 617 20.33 -6.76 4.75
N ASP A 618 20.90 -7.90 4.45
CA ASP A 618 20.20 -9.19 4.44
C ASP A 618 18.96 -9.20 3.50
N LEU A 619 18.89 -8.32 2.48
CA LEU A 619 17.82 -8.36 1.50
C LEU A 619 17.83 -9.70 0.77
N ILE A 620 16.62 -10.19 0.49
CA ILE A 620 16.45 -11.44 -0.21
C ILE A 620 16.69 -11.21 -1.70
N GLY A 621 17.49 -12.10 -2.27
CA GLY A 621 17.76 -12.25 -3.68
C GLY A 621 17.79 -13.72 -4.04
N THR A 622 18.27 -14.05 -5.23
CA THR A 622 18.32 -15.42 -5.72
C THR A 622 19.74 -15.82 -6.12
N ARG A 623 20.10 -17.06 -5.87
CA ARG A 623 21.43 -17.61 -6.17
C ARG A 623 21.32 -18.98 -6.82
N PHE A 624 22.16 -19.20 -7.81
CA PHE A 624 22.32 -20.50 -8.46
C PHE A 624 22.95 -21.51 -7.50
N VAL A 625 22.38 -22.72 -7.46
CA VAL A 625 22.85 -23.84 -6.66
C VAL A 625 23.12 -25.02 -7.57
N GLN A 626 24.38 -25.42 -7.67
CA GLN A 626 24.76 -26.62 -8.39
C GLN A 626 24.41 -27.85 -7.52
N SER A 627 23.59 -28.73 -8.06
CA SER A 627 23.08 -29.89 -7.33
C SER A 627 22.81 -31.08 -8.26
N ALA A 628 22.86 -32.30 -7.70
CA ALA A 628 22.44 -33.51 -8.38
C ALA A 628 21.09 -33.97 -7.83
N PRO A 629 20.18 -34.44 -8.65
CA PRO A 629 20.31 -34.69 -10.09
C PRO A 629 20.09 -33.45 -10.97
N LYS A 630 19.71 -32.27 -10.38
CA LYS A 630 19.30 -31.08 -11.10
C LYS A 630 19.77 -29.82 -10.41
N ASP A 631 20.36 -28.89 -11.15
CA ASP A 631 20.64 -27.54 -10.69
C ASP A 631 19.36 -26.72 -10.52
N PHE A 632 19.37 -25.76 -9.59
CA PHE A 632 18.25 -24.87 -9.31
C PHE A 632 18.73 -23.51 -8.82
N VAL A 633 17.82 -22.54 -8.77
CA VAL A 633 18.04 -21.26 -8.12
C VAL A 633 17.31 -21.24 -6.79
N ARG A 634 17.90 -20.66 -5.76
CA ARG A 634 17.34 -20.60 -4.40
C ARG A 634 17.36 -19.18 -3.85
N TYR A 635 16.31 -18.82 -3.12
CA TYR A 635 16.29 -17.57 -2.37
C TYR A 635 17.34 -17.56 -1.25
N GLN A 636 18.05 -16.45 -1.10
CA GLN A 636 19.08 -16.24 -0.06
C GLN A 636 19.15 -14.77 0.34
N ASN A 637 19.60 -14.50 1.58
CA ASN A 637 19.89 -13.13 2.07
C ASN A 637 21.27 -12.69 1.59
N ILE A 638 21.37 -12.16 0.39
CA ILE A 638 22.61 -11.82 -0.29
C ILE A 638 22.66 -10.38 -0.82
N GLU A 639 21.52 -9.72 -0.85
CA GLU A 639 21.39 -8.39 -1.45
C GLU A 639 21.51 -7.28 -0.41
N ILE A 640 21.94 -6.11 -0.87
CA ILE A 640 22.10 -4.89 -0.09
C ILE A 640 21.54 -3.69 -0.83
N ALA A 641 21.16 -2.65 -0.10
CA ALA A 641 20.83 -1.35 -0.68
C ALA A 641 21.26 -0.21 0.23
N ASN A 642 21.60 0.91 -0.39
CA ASN A 642 21.97 2.15 0.25
C ASN A 642 21.12 3.28 -0.31
N ILE A 643 20.37 3.93 0.57
CA ILE A 643 19.41 4.95 0.16
C ILE A 643 19.66 6.21 0.98
N LYS A 644 19.74 7.35 0.32
CA LYS A 644 19.89 8.65 0.97
C LYS A 644 19.08 9.72 0.27
N GLY A 645 18.65 10.70 1.02
CA GLY A 645 17.91 11.80 0.42
C GLY A 645 17.61 12.94 1.37
N CYS A 646 17.04 13.97 0.79
CA CYS A 646 16.49 15.09 1.55
C CYS A 646 15.10 15.46 1.02
N GLU A 647 14.26 15.95 1.91
CA GLU A 647 12.91 16.41 1.67
C GLU A 647 12.81 17.85 2.16
N ALA A 648 12.28 18.74 1.32
CA ALA A 648 11.96 20.11 1.69
C ALA A 648 10.47 20.34 1.44
N ILE A 649 9.75 20.83 2.45
CA ILE A 649 8.31 21.05 2.40
C ILE A 649 8.05 22.48 2.82
N LEU A 650 7.22 23.15 2.06
CA LEU A 650 6.71 24.48 2.34
C LEU A 650 5.18 24.42 2.36
N GLU A 651 4.58 24.83 3.47
CA GLU A 651 3.12 24.85 3.64
C GLU A 651 2.66 26.27 3.96
N LEU A 652 1.68 26.73 3.20
CA LEU A 652 1.00 28.01 3.38
C LEU A 652 -0.46 27.76 3.70
N GLN A 653 -0.94 28.27 4.82
CA GLN A 653 -2.32 28.13 5.24
C GLN A 653 -2.91 29.45 5.66
N ASN A 654 -4.01 29.84 5.02
CA ASN A 654 -4.84 30.95 5.46
C ASN A 654 -6.33 30.61 5.29
N SER A 655 -7.23 31.53 5.61
CA SER A 655 -8.67 31.30 5.58
C SER A 655 -9.23 30.91 4.19
N LEU A 656 -8.59 31.37 3.11
CA LEU A 656 -9.05 31.19 1.72
C LEU A 656 -8.25 30.14 0.95
N PHE A 657 -6.96 29.97 1.31
CA PHE A 657 -6.03 29.15 0.55
C PHE A 657 -5.16 28.29 1.47
N THR A 658 -5.05 27.01 1.12
CA THR A 658 -4.05 26.10 1.69
C THR A 658 -3.20 25.57 0.54
N GLY A 659 -1.88 25.74 0.63
CA GLY A 659 -0.94 25.29 -0.38
C GLY A 659 0.23 24.54 0.22
N LYS A 660 0.68 23.49 -0.45
CA LYS A 660 1.84 22.67 -0.08
C LYS A 660 2.73 22.47 -1.29
N ILE A 661 3.99 22.74 -1.15
CA ILE A 661 5.03 22.42 -2.12
C ILE A 661 6.02 21.50 -1.43
N SER A 662 6.29 20.35 -2.02
CA SER A 662 7.31 19.44 -1.53
C SER A 662 8.31 19.12 -2.61
N TYR A 663 9.59 19.12 -2.24
CA TYR A 663 10.69 18.69 -3.08
C TYR A 663 11.43 17.54 -2.42
N THR A 664 11.67 16.49 -3.17
CA THR A 664 12.47 15.34 -2.75
C THR A 664 13.66 15.18 -3.68
N LEU A 665 14.84 15.06 -3.09
CA LEU A 665 16.07 14.64 -3.74
C LEU A 665 16.52 13.35 -3.10
N SER A 666 16.63 12.25 -3.88
CA SER A 666 17.02 10.95 -3.32
C SER A 666 17.86 10.12 -4.29
N TRP A 667 18.65 9.22 -3.73
CA TRP A 667 19.42 8.21 -4.43
C TRP A 667 19.11 6.86 -3.82
N ALA A 668 18.58 5.93 -4.60
CA ALA A 668 18.40 4.54 -4.24
C ALA A 668 19.36 3.68 -5.08
N ARG A 669 20.34 3.09 -4.42
CA ARG A 669 21.31 2.18 -5.02
C ARG A 669 21.30 0.85 -4.29
N GLY A 670 21.52 -0.23 -5.01
CA GLY A 670 21.58 -1.56 -4.44
C GLY A 670 22.05 -2.57 -5.47
N THR A 671 22.04 -3.81 -5.08
CA THR A 671 22.47 -4.94 -5.91
C THR A 671 21.30 -5.60 -6.63
N SER A 672 20.03 -5.33 -6.19
CA SER A 672 18.83 -5.87 -6.83
C SER A 672 17.60 -5.02 -6.52
N SER A 673 16.76 -4.73 -7.52
CA SER A 673 15.52 -3.99 -7.38
C SER A 673 14.37 -4.83 -6.78
N TYR A 674 14.37 -6.14 -7.03
CA TYR A 674 13.40 -7.11 -6.48
C TYR A 674 14.06 -8.48 -6.30
N ALA A 675 13.48 -9.36 -5.53
CA ALA A 675 14.13 -10.60 -5.10
C ALA A 675 14.47 -11.54 -6.27
N GLU A 676 13.59 -11.65 -7.25
CA GLU A 676 13.71 -12.56 -8.39
C GLU A 676 14.55 -12.02 -9.55
N GLU A 677 15.05 -10.80 -9.47
CA GLU A 677 15.72 -10.12 -10.57
C GLU A 677 16.89 -10.92 -11.18
N VAL A 678 17.70 -11.52 -10.33
CA VAL A 678 18.81 -12.37 -10.75
C VAL A 678 18.32 -13.65 -11.42
N TYR A 679 17.22 -14.23 -10.91
CA TYR A 679 16.58 -15.39 -11.52
C TYR A 679 16.05 -15.07 -12.93
N ASP A 680 15.41 -13.94 -13.10
CA ASP A 680 14.90 -13.50 -14.40
C ASP A 680 16.04 -13.33 -15.41
N LEU A 681 17.17 -12.77 -14.98
CA LEU A 681 18.37 -12.65 -15.80
C LEU A 681 18.99 -14.00 -16.17
N TYR A 682 19.04 -14.99 -15.27
CA TYR A 682 19.47 -16.34 -15.59
C TYR A 682 18.62 -16.99 -16.69
N ASN A 683 17.32 -16.84 -16.59
CA ASN A 683 16.40 -17.33 -17.61
C ASN A 683 16.55 -16.58 -18.94
N TRP A 684 17.00 -15.33 -18.88
CA TRP A 684 17.18 -14.46 -20.04
C TRP A 684 18.49 -14.75 -20.81
N LEU A 685 19.60 -14.95 -20.11
CA LEU A 685 20.93 -15.01 -20.73
C LEU A 685 21.34 -16.42 -21.16
N GLU A 686 20.61 -17.46 -20.76
CA GLU A 686 20.99 -18.88 -21.01
C GLU A 686 22.46 -19.21 -20.63
N SER A 687 23.12 -18.33 -19.86
CA SER A 687 24.54 -18.41 -19.51
C SER A 687 24.73 -18.31 -18.01
N TYR A 688 25.42 -19.32 -17.45
CA TYR A 688 25.69 -19.44 -16.02
C TYR A 688 26.94 -18.67 -15.55
N ASP A 689 27.67 -18.04 -16.46
CA ASP A 689 28.95 -17.35 -16.16
C ASP A 689 28.75 -15.93 -15.59
N THR A 690 27.54 -15.63 -15.17
CA THR A 690 27.10 -14.32 -14.71
C THR A 690 27.36 -14.04 -13.23
N LEU A 691 28.08 -14.91 -12.52
CA LEU A 691 28.37 -14.76 -11.07
C LEU A 691 29.14 -13.47 -10.73
N THR A 692 29.90 -12.92 -11.67
CA THR A 692 30.60 -11.64 -11.50
C THR A 692 29.71 -10.42 -11.73
N TYR A 693 28.55 -10.60 -12.35
CA TYR A 693 27.65 -9.53 -12.74
C TYR A 693 26.94 -8.86 -11.56
N TYR A 694 26.64 -9.61 -10.49
CA TYR A 694 25.73 -9.21 -9.41
C TYR A 694 26.41 -8.57 -8.19
N ALA A 695 27.70 -8.43 -8.18
CA ALA A 695 28.45 -7.80 -7.09
C ALA A 695 28.51 -6.27 -7.16
N GLN A 696 27.92 -5.65 -8.19
CA GLN A 696 27.97 -4.21 -8.37
C GLN A 696 26.65 -3.53 -8.03
N GLU A 697 26.73 -2.45 -7.25
CA GLU A 697 25.60 -1.58 -6.97
C GLU A 697 25.25 -0.71 -8.19
N TYR A 698 23.97 -0.64 -8.52
CA TYR A 698 23.41 0.23 -9.55
C TYR A 698 22.25 1.05 -9.00
N TYR A 699 21.71 1.99 -9.79
CA TYR A 699 20.48 2.71 -9.42
C TYR A 699 19.28 1.78 -9.58
N LEU A 700 18.53 1.59 -8.50
CA LEU A 700 17.36 0.70 -8.48
C LEU A 700 16.27 1.22 -9.43
N ASP A 701 15.45 0.35 -10.01
CA ASP A 701 14.43 0.68 -11.02
C ASP A 701 13.48 1.80 -10.58
N PHE A 702 13.28 1.94 -9.29
CA PHE A 702 12.43 2.96 -8.66
C PHE A 702 13.22 4.18 -8.14
N ASP A 703 14.51 4.37 -8.53
CA ASP A 703 15.28 5.57 -8.20
C ASP A 703 14.77 6.79 -8.97
N GLN A 704 13.94 7.59 -8.33
CA GLN A 704 13.47 8.87 -8.86
C GLN A 704 14.23 10.03 -8.22
N ARG A 705 15.27 10.52 -8.88
CA ARG A 705 16.26 11.45 -8.35
C ARG A 705 15.66 12.76 -7.85
N HIS A 706 14.87 13.43 -8.66
CA HIS A 706 14.25 14.72 -8.36
C HIS A 706 12.74 14.59 -8.51
N ARG A 707 12.02 15.08 -7.51
CA ARG A 707 10.58 15.06 -7.50
C ARG A 707 10.03 16.31 -6.82
N ILE A 708 9.10 16.96 -7.48
CA ILE A 708 8.33 18.08 -6.93
C ILE A 708 6.86 17.69 -6.90
N PHE A 709 6.23 17.97 -5.80
CA PHE A 709 4.80 17.83 -5.64
C PHE A 709 4.17 19.14 -5.22
N LEU A 710 3.06 19.49 -5.85
CA LEU A 710 2.32 20.74 -5.64
C LEU A 710 0.88 20.38 -5.25
N GLN A 711 0.38 21.00 -4.21
CA GLN A 711 -1.00 20.86 -3.79
C GLN A 711 -1.54 22.25 -3.45
N GLY A 712 -2.73 22.56 -3.95
CA GLY A 712 -3.42 23.82 -3.65
C GLY A 712 -4.90 23.56 -3.41
N ILE A 713 -5.45 24.13 -2.34
CA ILE A 713 -6.87 24.12 -2.02
C ILE A 713 -7.32 25.56 -1.88
N THR A 714 -8.26 26.00 -2.69
CA THR A 714 -8.81 27.35 -2.63
C THR A 714 -10.29 27.30 -2.30
N LYS A 715 -10.69 28.02 -1.25
CA LYS A 715 -12.09 28.21 -0.90
C LYS A 715 -12.64 29.37 -1.71
N LEU A 716 -13.61 29.10 -2.56
CA LEU A 716 -14.30 30.06 -3.42
C LEU A 716 -15.65 30.43 -2.81
N PRO A 717 -16.30 31.53 -3.22
CA PRO A 717 -17.65 31.88 -2.79
C PRO A 717 -18.67 30.76 -3.06
N LEU A 718 -19.82 30.81 -2.38
CA LEU A 718 -20.93 29.88 -2.54
C LEU A 718 -20.59 28.43 -2.22
N GLU A 719 -19.83 28.18 -1.15
CA GLU A 719 -19.41 26.85 -0.70
C GLU A 719 -18.74 26.03 -1.81
N THR A 720 -17.96 26.67 -2.65
CA THR A 720 -17.18 26.03 -3.71
C THR A 720 -15.73 25.86 -3.27
N LYS A 721 -15.12 24.70 -3.52
CA LYS A 721 -13.68 24.47 -3.31
C LYS A 721 -13.04 24.06 -4.63
N PHE A 722 -11.86 24.61 -4.90
CA PHE A 722 -11.01 24.24 -6.02
C PHE A 722 -9.75 23.56 -5.49
N TYR A 723 -9.42 22.41 -6.03
CA TYR A 723 -8.25 21.61 -5.71
C TYR A 723 -7.34 21.51 -6.93
N LEU A 724 -6.05 21.69 -6.72
CA LEU A 724 -5.02 21.51 -7.72
C LEU A 724 -3.93 20.59 -7.17
N PHE A 725 -3.57 19.58 -7.95
CA PHE A 725 -2.47 18.68 -7.67
C PHE A 725 -1.49 18.71 -8.83
N GLY A 726 -0.20 18.82 -8.55
CA GLY A 726 0.84 18.85 -9.56
C GLY A 726 1.97 17.90 -9.19
N TYR A 727 2.42 17.14 -10.16
CA TYR A 727 3.54 16.22 -10.04
C TYR A 727 4.56 16.51 -11.14
N LEU A 728 5.82 16.67 -10.74
CA LEU A 728 6.96 16.83 -11.62
C LEU A 728 8.08 15.91 -11.14
N GLY A 729 8.57 15.03 -12.00
CA GLY A 729 9.61 14.07 -11.63
C GLY A 729 10.54 13.70 -12.77
N VAL A 730 11.81 13.45 -12.45
CA VAL A 730 12.73 12.84 -13.39
C VAL A 730 12.28 11.40 -13.66
N GLY A 731 12.38 10.95 -14.90
CA GLY A 731 12.04 9.58 -15.28
C GLY A 731 12.85 8.53 -14.52
N PHE A 732 12.28 7.34 -14.38
CA PHE A 732 12.93 6.20 -13.76
C PHE A 732 14.13 5.73 -14.59
N PRO A 733 15.14 5.10 -13.96
CA PRO A 733 16.26 4.54 -14.69
C PRO A 733 15.87 3.29 -15.47
N TYR A 734 16.57 3.02 -16.53
CA TYR A 734 16.42 1.80 -17.31
C TYR A 734 17.75 1.38 -17.96
N THR A 735 17.86 0.10 -18.29
CA THR A 735 18.97 -0.48 -19.02
C THR A 735 18.72 -0.34 -20.53
N PRO A 736 19.65 0.20 -21.32
CA PRO A 736 19.47 0.33 -22.78
C PRO A 736 19.21 -1.04 -23.41
N PRO A 737 18.35 -1.11 -24.45
CA PRO A 737 18.10 -2.34 -25.20
C PRO A 737 19.41 -2.91 -25.78
N GLY A 738 19.61 -4.22 -25.63
CA GLY A 738 20.82 -4.91 -26.08
C GLY A 738 22.00 -4.84 -25.12
N ALA A 739 21.85 -4.14 -23.99
CA ALA A 739 22.85 -4.04 -22.93
C ALA A 739 22.50 -4.85 -21.68
N GLU A 740 21.48 -5.69 -21.74
CA GLU A 740 20.92 -6.42 -20.60
C GLU A 740 21.95 -7.34 -19.92
N GLY A 741 22.96 -7.78 -20.65
CA GLY A 741 24.08 -8.57 -20.11
C GLY A 741 25.30 -7.74 -19.66
N GLN A 742 25.25 -6.39 -19.72
CA GLN A 742 26.40 -5.53 -19.44
C GLN A 742 26.20 -4.78 -18.13
N THR A 743 26.97 -5.12 -17.10
CA THR A 743 26.88 -4.49 -15.77
C THR A 743 27.05 -2.97 -15.78
N GLU A 744 27.97 -2.47 -16.60
CA GLU A 744 28.29 -1.03 -16.66
C GLU A 744 27.13 -0.20 -17.26
N GLU A 745 26.25 -0.81 -18.02
CA GLU A 745 25.13 -0.16 -18.69
C GLU A 745 23.81 -0.29 -17.91
N ARG A 746 23.80 -1.04 -16.81
CA ARG A 746 22.58 -1.30 -16.06
C ARG A 746 22.01 -0.04 -15.42
N ASN A 747 20.74 0.28 -15.73
CA ASN A 747 20.00 1.44 -15.22
C ASN A 747 20.76 2.78 -15.38
N LYS A 748 21.56 2.90 -16.46
CA LYS A 748 22.38 4.06 -16.74
C LYS A 748 21.58 5.20 -17.35
N LEU A 749 20.60 4.88 -18.17
CA LEU A 749 19.72 5.85 -18.80
C LEU A 749 18.48 6.12 -17.95
N ARG A 750 17.74 7.17 -18.31
CA ARG A 750 16.49 7.53 -17.64
C ARG A 750 15.41 7.83 -18.67
N HIS A 751 14.19 7.41 -18.35
CA HIS A 751 13.02 7.80 -19.11
C HIS A 751 12.81 9.30 -19.13
N GLU A 752 11.86 9.75 -19.94
CA GLU A 752 11.49 11.15 -20.06
C GLU A 752 11.03 11.75 -18.72
N PHE A 753 11.14 13.09 -18.64
CA PHE A 753 10.65 13.85 -17.50
C PHE A 753 9.14 13.74 -17.39
N GLN A 754 8.68 13.28 -16.24
CA GLN A 754 7.28 13.05 -15.95
C GLN A 754 6.63 14.32 -15.39
N LYS A 755 5.48 14.69 -15.92
CA LYS A 755 4.67 15.82 -15.46
C LYS A 755 3.19 15.50 -15.56
N GLN A 756 2.47 15.73 -14.48
CA GLN A 756 1.02 15.58 -14.44
C GLN A 756 0.42 16.65 -13.55
N PHE A 757 -0.68 17.22 -14.00
CA PHE A 757 -1.48 18.17 -13.21
C PHE A 757 -2.92 17.71 -13.24
N ASP A 758 -3.52 17.61 -12.05
CA ASP A 758 -4.89 17.20 -11.84
C ASP A 758 -5.65 18.31 -11.10
N CYS A 759 -6.93 18.47 -11.36
CA CYS A 759 -7.77 19.37 -10.57
C CYS A 759 -9.12 18.74 -10.25
N ALA A 760 -9.73 19.27 -9.19
CA ALA A 760 -11.10 18.98 -8.84
C ALA A 760 -11.82 20.25 -8.41
N ILE A 761 -13.08 20.38 -8.77
CA ILE A 761 -13.98 21.42 -8.29
C ILE A 761 -15.12 20.73 -7.56
N THR A 762 -15.37 21.14 -6.33
CA THR A 762 -16.50 20.64 -5.55
C THR A 762 -17.40 21.79 -5.14
N LYS A 763 -18.72 21.59 -5.18
CA LYS A 763 -19.70 22.57 -4.77
C LYS A 763 -20.75 21.92 -3.88
N SER A 764 -20.97 22.53 -2.71
CA SER A 764 -21.94 22.06 -1.73
C SER A 764 -23.21 22.90 -1.77
N PHE A 765 -24.35 22.24 -1.63
CA PHE A 765 -25.67 22.84 -1.53
C PHE A 765 -26.35 22.27 -0.27
N ARG A 766 -26.90 23.13 0.56
CA ARG A 766 -27.65 22.73 1.76
C ARG A 766 -29.14 23.06 1.59
N LEU A 767 -29.98 22.04 1.74
CA LEU A 767 -31.44 22.13 1.66
C LEU A 767 -32.04 21.53 2.96
N GLY A 768 -32.11 22.34 4.02
CA GLY A 768 -32.50 21.85 5.34
C GLY A 768 -31.44 20.89 5.89
N SER A 769 -31.85 19.67 6.25
CA SER A 769 -30.95 18.59 6.68
C SER A 769 -30.15 17.94 5.54
N LEU A 770 -30.57 18.15 4.29
CA LEU A 770 -29.96 17.53 3.12
C LEU A 770 -28.75 18.33 2.66
N THR A 771 -27.60 17.69 2.55
CA THR A 771 -26.38 18.23 1.94
C THR A 771 -26.11 17.51 0.62
N ILE A 772 -26.03 18.26 -0.46
CA ILE A 772 -25.74 17.76 -1.81
C ILE A 772 -24.37 18.33 -2.22
N ASN A 773 -23.40 17.45 -2.53
CA ASN A 773 -22.13 17.88 -3.09
C ASN A 773 -22.01 17.40 -4.53
N SER A 774 -21.71 18.30 -5.44
CA SER A 774 -21.33 17.97 -6.82
C SER A 774 -19.84 18.15 -7.01
N SER A 775 -19.21 17.29 -7.80
CA SER A 775 -17.79 17.35 -8.11
C SER A 775 -17.50 17.13 -9.59
N ILE A 776 -16.48 17.80 -10.09
CA ILE A 776 -15.88 17.53 -11.39
C ILE A 776 -14.38 17.35 -11.14
N GLU A 777 -13.85 16.24 -11.59
CA GLU A 777 -12.42 15.91 -11.52
C GLU A 777 -11.84 15.86 -12.94
N ILE A 778 -10.67 16.47 -13.14
CA ILE A 778 -9.91 16.39 -14.39
C ILE A 778 -8.52 15.86 -14.04
N VAL A 779 -8.25 14.63 -14.41
CA VAL A 779 -6.93 13.99 -14.27
C VAL A 779 -6.15 14.29 -15.55
N ASN A 780 -4.89 14.71 -15.40
CA ASN A 780 -4.02 15.09 -16.50
C ASN A 780 -4.58 16.26 -17.35
N ILE A 781 -4.73 17.44 -16.72
CA ILE A 781 -5.34 18.65 -17.32
C ILE A 781 -4.73 18.98 -18.69
N PHE A 782 -3.40 18.85 -18.83
CA PHE A 782 -2.66 19.22 -20.03
C PHE A 782 -2.62 18.09 -21.09
N ASN A 783 -3.26 16.95 -20.83
CA ASN A 783 -3.22 15.76 -21.67
C ASN A 783 -1.78 15.36 -22.05
N THR A 784 -0.87 15.45 -21.07
CA THR A 784 0.54 15.09 -21.28
C THR A 784 0.69 13.58 -21.30
N ILE A 785 1.25 13.05 -22.37
CA ILE A 785 1.60 11.63 -22.49
C ILE A 785 3.12 11.53 -22.44
N TYR A 786 3.66 10.66 -21.60
CA TYR A 786 5.09 10.41 -21.47
C TYR A 786 5.35 8.90 -21.40
N GLN A 787 6.55 8.53 -21.80
CA GLN A 787 6.97 7.12 -21.79
C GLN A 787 7.26 6.68 -20.34
N ILE A 788 6.71 5.54 -19.96
CA ILE A 788 6.81 4.96 -18.59
C ILE A 788 7.62 3.67 -18.55
N SER A 789 7.74 2.97 -19.66
CA SER A 789 8.58 1.79 -19.81
C SER A 789 9.25 1.85 -21.19
N GLU A 790 10.41 1.23 -21.29
CA GLU A 790 11.03 1.05 -22.59
C GLU A 790 10.14 0.22 -23.48
N HIS A 791 9.94 0.74 -24.67
CA HIS A 791 9.48 -0.02 -25.78
C HIS A 791 10.74 -0.52 -26.50
N SER A 792 11.04 -1.79 -26.36
CA SER A 792 11.85 -2.45 -27.39
C SER A 792 10.92 -2.59 -28.59
N PRO A 793 11.05 -1.76 -29.64
CA PRO A 793 10.28 -2.02 -30.83
C PRO A 793 10.66 -3.43 -31.27
N LEU A 794 9.66 -4.31 -31.35
CA LEU A 794 9.82 -5.56 -32.06
C LEU A 794 10.03 -5.20 -33.54
N LEU A 795 11.15 -4.49 -33.79
CA LEU A 795 11.60 -4.27 -35.15
C LEU A 795 11.85 -5.67 -35.70
N PRO A 796 11.24 -5.99 -36.86
CA PRO A 796 11.65 -7.19 -37.56
C PRO A 796 13.18 -7.14 -37.63
N PRO A 797 13.89 -8.21 -37.26
CA PRO A 797 15.34 -8.18 -37.29
C PRO A 797 15.81 -7.71 -38.63
N SER A 798 16.88 -6.92 -38.68
CA SER A 798 17.47 -6.44 -39.92
C SER A 798 17.78 -7.58 -40.90
N ASN A 799 17.87 -8.80 -40.40
CA ASN A 799 18.08 -10.03 -41.15
C ASN A 799 16.83 -10.89 -41.35
N ILE A 800 15.61 -10.31 -41.24
CA ILE A 800 14.35 -11.07 -41.39
C ILE A 800 14.29 -11.89 -42.64
N ASP A 801 14.93 -11.43 -43.70
CA ASP A 801 14.99 -12.14 -45.00
C ASP A 801 15.93 -13.36 -44.97
N THR A 802 16.82 -13.44 -44.00
CA THR A 802 17.75 -14.56 -43.79
C THR A 802 17.36 -15.46 -42.62
N LEU A 803 16.33 -15.07 -41.85
CA LEU A 803 15.76 -15.94 -40.83
C LEU A 803 15.25 -17.20 -41.52
N GLY A 804 15.75 -18.34 -41.08
CA GLY A 804 15.35 -19.63 -41.61
C GLY A 804 13.92 -19.99 -41.25
N PHE A 805 12.97 -19.56 -42.07
CA PHE A 805 11.60 -20.08 -42.00
C PHE A 805 11.63 -21.53 -42.45
N PHE A 806 11.29 -22.46 -41.56
CA PHE A 806 11.43 -23.89 -41.78
C PHE A 806 10.24 -24.45 -42.54
N GLY A 807 10.42 -24.73 -43.80
CA GLY A 807 9.48 -25.46 -44.60
C GLY A 807 8.26 -24.66 -45.07
N GLU A 808 7.47 -25.33 -45.94
CA GLU A 808 6.15 -24.89 -46.33
C GLU A 808 5.13 -25.84 -45.68
N TYR A 809 4.04 -25.26 -45.16
CA TYR A 809 3.06 -26.01 -44.40
C TYR A 809 1.70 -26.05 -45.11
N SER A 810 1.14 -27.21 -45.33
CA SER A 810 -0.19 -27.36 -45.88
C SER A 810 -1.25 -27.31 -44.80
N PHE A 811 -2.49 -27.03 -45.19
CA PHE A 811 -3.68 -27.07 -44.33
C PHE A 811 -3.83 -28.39 -43.53
N ASN A 812 -3.35 -29.50 -44.08
CA ASN A 812 -3.36 -30.78 -43.41
C ASN A 812 -2.37 -30.85 -42.23
N ASN A 813 -1.37 -29.98 -42.20
CA ASN A 813 -0.47 -29.86 -41.06
C ASN A 813 -1.00 -28.86 -40.03
N LYS A 814 -2.06 -29.23 -39.33
CA LYS A 814 -2.73 -28.39 -38.33
C LYS A 814 -1.81 -27.81 -37.22
N ARG A 815 -0.60 -28.34 -37.11
CA ARG A 815 0.38 -27.91 -36.10
C ARG A 815 1.14 -26.65 -36.51
N PHE A 816 1.37 -26.43 -37.77
CA PHE A 816 2.23 -25.34 -38.27
C PHE A 816 1.52 -24.44 -39.28
N TYR A 817 0.36 -24.86 -39.78
CA TYR A 817 -0.42 -24.05 -40.71
C TYR A 817 -1.27 -23.03 -39.94
N VAL A 818 -1.15 -21.76 -40.24
CA VAL A 818 -1.89 -20.65 -39.68
C VAL A 818 -2.78 -20.03 -40.75
N PRO A 819 -4.11 -20.21 -40.70
CA PRO A 819 -5.02 -19.74 -41.74
C PRO A 819 -4.94 -18.23 -42.01
N SER A 820 -4.71 -17.43 -40.97
CA SER A 820 -4.59 -15.96 -41.10
C SER A 820 -3.28 -15.49 -41.76
N ALA A 821 -2.30 -16.35 -41.89
CA ALA A 821 -1.06 -16.07 -42.55
C ALA A 821 -1.02 -16.57 -44.00
N ASP A 822 -1.96 -17.42 -44.37
CA ASP A 822 -2.19 -17.88 -45.77
C ASP A 822 -2.99 -16.81 -46.53
N ILE A 823 -2.25 -15.88 -47.15
CA ILE A 823 -2.82 -14.66 -47.75
C ILE A 823 -3.64 -14.96 -48.98
N ASN A 824 -3.22 -15.96 -49.74
CA ASN A 824 -3.82 -16.36 -51.04
C ASN A 824 -4.94 -17.41 -50.85
N HIS A 825 -5.09 -17.96 -49.63
CA HIS A 825 -6.06 -19.00 -49.24
C HIS A 825 -5.96 -20.29 -50.08
N ASP A 826 -4.77 -20.65 -50.55
CA ASP A 826 -4.55 -21.86 -51.33
C ASP A 826 -4.37 -23.13 -50.47
N GLY A 827 -4.37 -22.97 -49.14
CA GLY A 827 -4.16 -24.06 -48.20
C GLY A 827 -2.69 -24.40 -47.99
N TRP A 828 -1.77 -23.56 -48.42
CA TRP A 828 -0.35 -23.69 -48.18
C TRP A 828 0.20 -22.41 -47.54
N LEU A 829 1.00 -22.57 -46.53
CA LEU A 829 1.70 -21.46 -45.87
C LEU A 829 3.15 -21.46 -46.35
N THR A 830 3.44 -20.63 -47.35
CA THR A 830 4.77 -20.50 -47.95
C THR A 830 5.72 -19.73 -47.01
N LYS A 831 7.02 -19.83 -47.28
CA LYS A 831 8.04 -19.04 -46.52
C LYS A 831 7.85 -17.53 -46.68
N ILE A 832 7.34 -17.07 -47.78
CA ILE A 832 7.08 -15.68 -48.09
C ILE A 832 5.90 -15.20 -47.20
N GLU A 833 4.83 -15.94 -47.19
CA GLU A 833 3.64 -15.60 -46.36
C GLU A 833 3.97 -15.64 -44.89
N GLN A 834 4.72 -16.60 -44.41
CA GLN A 834 5.22 -16.63 -43.02
C GLN A 834 6.01 -15.37 -42.71
N ARG A 835 6.94 -14.96 -43.57
CA ARG A 835 7.75 -13.74 -43.38
C ARG A 835 6.88 -12.48 -43.38
N ASP A 836 5.96 -12.37 -44.32
CA ASP A 836 5.13 -11.18 -44.48
C ASP A 836 4.07 -11.08 -43.32
N ALA A 837 3.52 -12.21 -42.91
CA ALA A 837 2.69 -12.28 -41.70
C ALA A 837 3.50 -11.90 -40.45
N PHE A 838 4.73 -12.34 -40.37
CA PHE A 838 5.63 -11.96 -39.26
C PHE A 838 5.95 -10.45 -39.26
N ARG A 839 6.20 -9.84 -40.41
CA ARG A 839 6.38 -8.39 -40.53
C ARG A 839 5.12 -7.61 -40.11
N ALA A 840 3.96 -8.05 -40.62
CA ALA A 840 2.68 -7.46 -40.24
C ALA A 840 2.41 -7.57 -38.74
N LEU A 841 2.80 -8.68 -38.16
CA LEU A 841 2.69 -8.95 -36.73
C LEU A 841 3.58 -8.01 -35.89
N CYS A 842 4.87 -7.88 -36.27
CA CYS A 842 5.79 -6.95 -35.63
C CYS A 842 5.28 -5.51 -35.74
N ALA A 843 4.82 -5.08 -36.93
CA ALA A 843 4.20 -3.77 -37.09
C ALA A 843 2.95 -3.56 -36.25
N GLY A 844 2.13 -4.60 -36.03
CA GLY A 844 0.97 -4.54 -35.15
C GLY A 844 1.32 -4.46 -33.66
N LEU A 845 2.54 -4.84 -33.27
CA LEU A 845 3.06 -4.77 -31.92
C LEU A 845 3.87 -3.50 -31.66
N GLU A 846 4.33 -2.79 -32.73
CA GLU A 846 5.07 -1.52 -32.63
C GLU A 846 4.27 -0.42 -31.89
N ASP A 847 2.96 -0.48 -31.87
CA ASP A 847 2.09 0.37 -31.06
C ASP A 847 2.00 -0.16 -29.62
N SER A 848 3.10 -0.21 -28.87
CA SER A 848 3.05 -0.67 -27.49
C SER A 848 2.39 0.37 -26.56
N VAL A 849 1.08 0.35 -26.59
CA VAL A 849 0.18 1.18 -25.78
C VAL A 849 0.56 1.14 -24.30
N ASN A 850 1.10 0.03 -23.83
CA ASN A 850 1.52 -0.16 -22.43
C ASN A 850 2.74 0.70 -22.03
N SER A 851 3.52 1.19 -22.98
CA SER A 851 4.73 1.98 -22.69
C SER A 851 4.44 3.45 -22.38
N TYR A 852 3.22 3.92 -22.58
CA TYR A 852 2.86 5.32 -22.41
C TYR A 852 1.82 5.54 -21.31
N SER A 853 1.90 6.70 -20.64
CA SER A 853 0.95 7.11 -19.59
C SER A 853 -0.46 7.29 -20.12
N ALA A 854 -1.45 7.31 -19.22
CA ALA A 854 -2.84 7.57 -19.55
C ALA A 854 -3.07 9.00 -20.07
N PRO A 855 -4.01 9.19 -21.04
CA PRO A 855 -4.48 10.51 -21.45
C PRO A 855 -5.33 11.17 -20.36
N ARG A 856 -5.83 12.37 -20.64
CA ARG A 856 -6.74 13.09 -19.78
C ARG A 856 -8.02 12.28 -19.51
N LYS A 857 -8.46 12.28 -18.23
CA LYS A 857 -9.72 11.68 -17.78
C LYS A 857 -10.57 12.74 -17.10
N ILE A 858 -11.88 12.75 -17.40
CA ILE A 858 -12.83 13.68 -16.79
C ILE A 858 -13.92 12.87 -16.10
N ARG A 859 -14.20 13.21 -14.86
CA ARG A 859 -15.18 12.51 -14.03
C ARG A 859 -16.13 13.48 -13.38
N ALA A 860 -17.40 13.11 -13.34
CA ALA A 860 -18.43 13.81 -12.59
C ALA A 860 -18.89 12.97 -11.40
N GLY A 861 -19.07 13.62 -10.27
CA GLY A 861 -19.52 12.97 -9.04
C GLY A 861 -20.65 13.74 -8.36
N LEU A 862 -21.50 13.00 -7.66
CA LEU A 862 -22.58 13.51 -6.83
C LEU A 862 -22.59 12.77 -5.49
N SER A 863 -22.66 13.52 -4.38
CA SER A 863 -22.93 12.93 -3.07
C SER A 863 -24.12 13.58 -2.42
N ILE A 864 -24.87 12.80 -1.68
CA ILE A 864 -26.06 13.21 -0.94
C ILE A 864 -25.90 12.69 0.47
N ALA A 865 -25.98 13.59 1.46
CA ALA A 865 -25.98 13.28 2.88
C ALA A 865 -27.28 13.76 3.53
N PHE A 866 -27.91 12.90 4.34
CA PHE A 866 -29.14 13.14 5.06
C PHE A 866 -28.91 13.21 6.56
#